data_c4f8ac1c2b11596e0544c511fccd252f
#
_entry.id   c4f8ac1c2b11596e0544c511fccd252f
#
_cell.length_a   1.000
_cell.length_b   1.000
_cell.length_c   1.000
_cell.angle_alpha   90.00
_cell.angle_beta   90.00
_cell.angle_gamma   90.00
#
_symmetry.space_group_name_H-M   'P 1'
#
loop_
_entity.id
_entity.type
_entity.pdbx_description
1 polymer ?
#
loop_
_entity_poly.entity_id
_entity_poly.type
_entity_poly.pdbx_seq_one_letter_code
_entity_poly.pdbx_strand_id
1 'polypeptide(L)'
;MFRRYVARLIMMGRKRLALLGIGIIGMTAAAALGATERKDVPDKYKWNLGDLYPSEAAWTKAKEALAKRVPEMAKFKGHLGKSPKDLLAGLQTMFDIDLELTRLSVYASGLSDEDVRAARPREMKQSAEELATAFAAASSWVRPEILTIDAAKLRKWIGQEKKLAPYRVFLEETLRRKPHTLGVGEEKVVAEAGDMERAGGEVHGVLSNADLPYPTIKLSTGESVRLDAAAYTLHRQARSRADRDKVFAAFFGALKVYERTMGATLAANVKAHLFEKRVRKFDTALQAALFPDNIPTTVYKQLLADVHRSLPTLHRYLALRKRMLGLETLRYQDLYVPLVASVDMHFQPDEARQITLDALAPLGKDYTDVLKKGFESRWTDYLPSPGKRSGAYSTGVYGVHPYQLLNFNGRYEDLTTLAHESGHSMHTYLSYASQPYPTSDYPIFVAEVASTFNENLLIHYMLDRAKDDATRLFLLGTLLDGLRTTLFRQTQFAEFELQFHEQAERGEPLTGENLSQLYLKIARDYYGHDKQGQTVCQVDDLLAIEWAYVPHFYYDFYVYQYATSMVASTSLARAVREEAETAKKTGKTPRRDAYLKMLSSGSSKYAIDLLKDAGVDMTTSAPFDAAIAEMNGTMDEMERILARQGKPGAAPAAPKH
;
A
#
# COMPACT_ATOMS: atom_id res chain seq x y z
N MET A 1 18.77 -7.49 -6.48
CA MET A 1 18.62 -6.20 -5.80
C MET A 1 18.42 -5.07 -6.79
N PHE A 2 19.25 -4.96 -7.80
CA PHE A 2 19.06 -4.05 -8.92
C PHE A 2 17.74 -4.34 -9.68
N ARG A 3 17.38 -5.63 -9.87
CA ARG A 3 16.04 -6.04 -10.33
C ARG A 3 14.88 -5.54 -9.43
N ARG A 4 15.09 -5.33 -8.13
CA ARG A 4 14.07 -4.70 -7.28
C ARG A 4 13.99 -3.18 -7.51
N TYR A 5 15.04 -2.53 -8.00
CA TYR A 5 15.01 -1.10 -8.36
C TYR A 5 14.34 -0.88 -9.73
N VAL A 6 14.68 -1.67 -10.74
CA VAL A 6 13.96 -1.72 -12.03
C VAL A 6 12.58 -2.35 -11.85
N ALA A 7 12.45 -3.41 -11.01
CA ALA A 7 11.15 -3.92 -10.58
C ALA A 7 10.43 -2.95 -9.63
N ARG A 8 11.13 -2.00 -8.93
CA ARG A 8 10.47 -0.88 -8.26
C ARG A 8 9.90 0.11 -9.26
N LEU A 9 10.58 0.46 -10.33
CA LEU A 9 10.01 1.25 -11.44
C LEU A 9 8.91 0.48 -12.20
N ILE A 10 9.12 -0.80 -12.49
CA ILE A 10 8.13 -1.69 -13.14
C ILE A 10 7.08 -2.19 -12.12
N MET A 11 7.44 -2.48 -10.87
CA MET A 11 6.53 -2.89 -9.79
C MET A 11 5.95 -1.72 -9.00
N MET A 12 6.50 -0.50 -9.01
CA MET A 12 5.73 0.68 -8.62
C MET A 12 4.53 0.86 -9.55
N GLY A 13 4.64 0.52 -10.83
CA GLY A 13 3.47 0.33 -11.70
C GLY A 13 2.59 -0.87 -11.31
N ARG A 14 3.15 -2.02 -10.90
CA ARG A 14 2.41 -3.25 -10.60
C ARG A 14 2.06 -3.43 -9.11
N LYS A 15 2.90 -3.01 -8.16
CA LYS A 15 2.59 -3.02 -6.72
C LYS A 15 1.59 -1.93 -6.33
N ARG A 16 1.55 -0.80 -7.04
CA ARG A 16 0.48 0.20 -6.88
C ARG A 16 -0.88 -0.29 -7.40
N LEU A 17 -0.93 -1.26 -8.31
CA LEU A 17 -2.16 -1.99 -8.67
C LEU A 17 -2.67 -2.91 -7.56
N ALA A 18 -1.81 -3.42 -6.69
CA ALA A 18 -2.19 -4.27 -5.56
C ALA A 18 -2.73 -3.46 -4.36
N LEU A 19 -2.32 -2.19 -4.22
CA LEU A 19 -2.85 -1.24 -3.22
C LEU A 19 -4.32 -0.88 -3.44
N LEU A 20 -4.81 -0.99 -4.67
CA LEU A 20 -6.20 -0.71 -5.07
C LEU A 20 -7.22 -1.79 -4.65
N GLY A 21 -6.79 -2.89 -4.07
CA GLY A 21 -7.70 -3.95 -3.59
C GLY A 21 -8.55 -3.59 -2.36
N ILE A 22 -8.31 -2.46 -1.72
CA ILE A 22 -9.03 -2.05 -0.49
C ILE A 22 -10.08 -0.97 -0.75
N GLY A 23 -9.98 -0.21 -1.84
CA GLY A 23 -10.82 0.95 -2.12
C GLY A 23 -11.93 0.78 -3.16
N ILE A 24 -12.16 -0.43 -3.71
CA ILE A 24 -13.28 -0.62 -4.65
C ILE A 24 -14.54 -1.02 -3.86
N ILE A 25 -15.10 -0.08 -3.15
CA ILE A 25 -16.46 -0.16 -2.63
C ILE A 25 -17.36 0.60 -3.62
N GLY A 26 -18.22 -0.16 -4.29
CA GLY A 26 -19.46 0.38 -4.83
C GLY A 26 -19.41 1.04 -6.20
N MET A 27 -19.16 0.26 -7.26
CA MET A 27 -19.82 0.57 -8.53
C MET A 27 -21.24 -0.02 -8.48
N THR A 28 -22.17 0.66 -7.82
CA THR A 28 -23.57 0.51 -8.21
C THR A 28 -23.73 1.12 -9.60
N ALA A 29 -24.44 0.44 -10.49
CA ALA A 29 -24.90 1.01 -11.75
C ALA A 29 -25.81 2.22 -11.48
N ALA A 30 -25.21 3.37 -11.17
CA ALA A 30 -25.83 4.65 -11.42
C ALA A 30 -25.69 4.88 -12.92
N ALA A 31 -26.77 5.28 -13.58
CA ALA A 31 -26.77 5.66 -14.96
C ALA A 31 -25.50 6.47 -15.25
N ALA A 32 -24.66 5.95 -16.13
CA ALA A 32 -23.43 6.58 -16.53
C ALA A 32 -23.81 7.98 -17.05
N LEU A 33 -23.52 9.00 -16.28
CA LEU A 33 -23.19 10.30 -16.85
C LEU A 33 -22.08 9.96 -17.83
N GLY A 34 -22.34 10.03 -19.14
CA GLY A 34 -21.41 9.57 -20.16
C GLY A 34 -20.03 10.12 -19.83
N ALA A 35 -19.04 9.25 -19.73
CA ALA A 35 -17.71 9.67 -19.31
C ALA A 35 -17.28 10.83 -20.22
N THR A 36 -16.97 11.97 -19.60
CA THR A 36 -16.59 13.19 -20.31
C THR A 36 -15.29 12.91 -21.06
N GLU A 37 -15.29 13.14 -22.38
CA GLU A 37 -14.07 13.03 -23.19
C GLU A 37 -12.99 13.95 -22.61
N ARG A 38 -11.73 13.47 -22.55
CA ARG A 38 -10.63 14.23 -21.93
C ARG A 38 -10.50 15.65 -22.48
N LYS A 39 -10.76 15.85 -23.78
CA LYS A 39 -10.72 17.19 -24.41
C LYS A 39 -11.73 18.17 -23.79
N ASP A 40 -12.86 17.66 -23.29
CA ASP A 40 -13.96 18.43 -22.72
C ASP A 40 -13.84 18.62 -21.20
N VAL A 41 -12.90 17.93 -20.55
CA VAL A 41 -12.56 18.14 -19.13
C VAL A 41 -11.88 19.52 -19.00
N PRO A 42 -12.32 20.39 -18.07
CA PRO A 42 -11.68 21.68 -17.82
C PRO A 42 -10.20 21.52 -17.41
N ASP A 43 -9.32 22.39 -17.92
CA ASP A 43 -7.88 22.30 -17.67
C ASP A 43 -7.50 22.36 -16.19
N LYS A 44 -8.28 23.06 -15.37
CA LYS A 44 -8.05 23.11 -13.91
C LYS A 44 -8.20 21.74 -13.21
N TYR A 45 -8.78 20.76 -13.88
CA TYR A 45 -8.93 19.38 -13.40
C TYR A 45 -8.02 18.38 -14.09
N LYS A 46 -7.11 18.87 -14.94
CA LYS A 46 -6.05 18.06 -15.57
C LYS A 46 -4.70 18.44 -14.99
N TRP A 47 -3.85 17.48 -14.75
CA TRP A 47 -2.46 17.76 -14.39
C TRP A 47 -1.68 18.45 -15.52
N ASN A 48 -0.56 19.11 -15.17
CA ASN A 48 0.31 19.76 -16.15
C ASN A 48 1.66 19.02 -16.25
N LEU A 49 1.76 18.04 -17.13
CA LEU A 49 3.00 17.31 -17.37
C LEU A 49 4.06 18.18 -18.08
N GLY A 50 3.67 19.36 -18.60
CA GLY A 50 4.57 20.34 -19.20
C GLY A 50 5.68 20.84 -18.24
N ASP A 51 5.46 20.71 -16.94
CA ASP A 51 6.46 21.06 -15.91
C ASP A 51 7.62 20.04 -15.85
N LEU A 52 7.43 18.83 -16.40
CA LEU A 52 8.50 17.84 -16.61
C LEU A 52 9.20 18.06 -17.95
N TYR A 53 8.43 18.06 -19.04
CA TYR A 53 8.90 18.37 -20.40
C TYR A 53 7.87 19.19 -21.13
N PRO A 54 8.24 20.32 -21.76
CA PRO A 54 7.29 21.21 -22.42
C PRO A 54 6.64 20.60 -23.68
N SER A 55 7.21 19.50 -24.21
CA SER A 55 6.68 18.78 -25.37
C SER A 55 7.29 17.39 -25.50
N GLU A 56 6.65 16.51 -26.29
CA GLU A 56 7.22 15.20 -26.67
C GLU A 56 8.56 15.33 -27.40
N ALA A 57 8.75 16.38 -28.22
CA ALA A 57 10.03 16.63 -28.89
C ALA A 57 11.16 16.93 -27.88
N ALA A 58 10.86 17.69 -26.83
CA ALA A 58 11.80 17.97 -25.76
C ALA A 58 12.15 16.70 -24.98
N TRP A 59 11.16 15.85 -24.69
CA TRP A 59 11.36 14.54 -24.07
C TRP A 59 12.21 13.61 -24.93
N THR A 60 11.92 13.53 -26.23
CA THR A 60 12.69 12.69 -27.17
C THR A 60 14.16 13.12 -27.21
N LYS A 61 14.42 14.41 -27.30
CA LYS A 61 15.79 14.96 -27.26
C LYS A 61 16.51 14.63 -25.95
N ALA A 62 15.83 14.75 -24.83
CA ALA A 62 16.38 14.41 -23.50
C ALA A 62 16.68 12.88 -23.41
N LYS A 63 15.78 12.02 -23.89
CA LYS A 63 15.97 10.57 -23.92
C LYS A 63 17.21 10.18 -24.76
N GLU A 64 17.35 10.77 -25.95
CA GLU A 64 18.51 10.52 -26.82
C GLU A 64 19.83 10.98 -26.19
N ALA A 65 19.82 12.14 -25.51
CA ALA A 65 20.97 12.62 -24.78
C ALA A 65 21.34 11.69 -23.62
N LEU A 66 20.34 11.22 -22.85
CA LEU A 66 20.56 10.31 -21.73
C LEU A 66 21.07 8.95 -22.20
N ALA A 67 20.54 8.42 -23.32
CA ALA A 67 21.00 7.15 -23.91
C ALA A 67 22.50 7.18 -24.24
N LYS A 68 23.04 8.32 -24.65
CA LYS A 68 24.48 8.51 -24.91
C LYS A 68 25.30 8.57 -23.62
N ARG A 69 24.69 8.96 -22.47
CA ARG A 69 25.35 9.04 -21.17
C ARG A 69 25.41 7.71 -20.43
N VAL A 70 24.45 6.81 -20.64
CA VAL A 70 24.40 5.50 -19.96
C VAL A 70 25.72 4.72 -20.08
N PRO A 71 26.37 4.61 -21.26
CA PRO A 71 27.67 3.95 -21.38
C PRO A 71 28.83 4.61 -20.62
N GLU A 72 28.68 5.86 -20.17
CA GLU A 72 29.71 6.56 -19.39
C GLU A 72 30.01 5.87 -18.06
N MET A 73 29.04 5.11 -17.52
CA MET A 73 29.26 4.30 -16.32
C MET A 73 30.49 3.38 -16.44
N ALA A 74 30.81 2.88 -17.63
CA ALA A 74 31.95 2.01 -17.85
C ALA A 74 33.32 2.68 -17.55
N LYS A 75 33.39 4.02 -17.61
CA LYS A 75 34.62 4.79 -17.32
C LYS A 75 35.06 4.64 -15.85
N PHE A 76 34.16 4.34 -14.96
CA PHE A 76 34.41 4.24 -13.51
C PHE A 76 34.66 2.81 -13.04
N LYS A 77 34.41 1.81 -13.88
CA LYS A 77 34.56 0.38 -13.52
C LYS A 77 36.02 0.06 -13.24
N GLY A 78 36.31 -0.52 -12.08
CA GLY A 78 37.66 -0.79 -11.57
C GLY A 78 38.35 0.44 -10.95
N HIS A 79 37.63 1.56 -10.78
CA HIS A 79 38.20 2.82 -10.30
C HIS A 79 37.62 3.30 -8.97
N LEU A 80 36.41 2.83 -8.54
CA LEU A 80 35.75 3.32 -7.35
C LEU A 80 36.57 3.14 -6.06
N GLY A 81 37.43 2.10 -6.01
CA GLY A 81 38.32 1.83 -4.88
C GLY A 81 39.65 2.60 -4.88
N LYS A 82 39.97 3.40 -5.91
CA LYS A 82 41.22 4.10 -6.03
C LYS A 82 41.34 5.33 -5.12
N SER A 83 40.32 6.20 -5.11
CA SER A 83 40.28 7.39 -4.29
C SER A 83 38.84 7.80 -3.92
N PRO A 84 38.68 8.66 -2.87
CA PRO A 84 37.37 9.25 -2.56
C PRO A 84 36.81 10.10 -3.71
N LYS A 85 37.66 10.70 -4.53
CA LYS A 85 37.24 11.48 -5.72
C LYS A 85 36.70 10.60 -6.82
N ASP A 86 37.36 9.46 -7.08
CA ASP A 86 36.86 8.49 -8.10
C ASP A 86 35.53 7.88 -7.69
N LEU A 87 35.41 7.53 -6.40
CA LEU A 87 34.12 7.05 -5.84
C LEU A 87 33.02 8.10 -6.00
N LEU A 88 33.31 9.34 -5.63
CA LEU A 88 32.39 10.48 -5.77
C LEU A 88 31.95 10.67 -7.22
N ALA A 89 32.88 10.72 -8.15
CA ALA A 89 32.57 10.91 -9.57
C ALA A 89 31.68 9.80 -10.13
N GLY A 90 31.96 8.54 -9.79
CA GLY A 90 31.12 7.40 -10.20
C GLY A 90 29.72 7.47 -9.62
N LEU A 91 29.58 7.81 -8.32
CA LEU A 91 28.27 7.93 -7.67
C LEU A 91 27.49 9.12 -8.24
N GLN A 92 28.10 10.28 -8.42
CA GLN A 92 27.44 11.43 -9.02
C GLN A 92 26.89 11.10 -10.39
N THR A 93 27.71 10.52 -11.28
CA THR A 93 27.26 10.13 -12.62
C THR A 93 26.10 9.16 -12.57
N MET A 94 26.16 8.15 -11.68
CA MET A 94 25.09 7.16 -11.53
C MET A 94 23.77 7.81 -11.09
N PHE A 95 23.80 8.65 -10.07
CA PHE A 95 22.59 9.30 -9.54
C PHE A 95 22.04 10.39 -10.46
N ASP A 96 22.91 11.09 -11.21
CA ASP A 96 22.48 12.07 -12.22
C ASP A 96 21.72 11.38 -13.37
N ILE A 97 22.24 10.25 -13.86
CA ILE A 97 21.56 9.44 -14.90
C ILE A 97 20.22 8.92 -14.36
N ASP A 98 20.20 8.44 -13.14
CA ASP A 98 18.99 7.92 -12.49
C ASP A 98 17.89 8.98 -12.34
N LEU A 99 18.25 10.18 -11.94
CA LEU A 99 17.31 11.31 -11.83
C LEU A 99 16.69 11.68 -13.19
N GLU A 100 17.52 11.81 -14.23
CA GLU A 100 17.03 12.10 -15.58
C GLU A 100 16.14 10.99 -16.13
N LEU A 101 16.50 9.73 -15.87
CA LEU A 101 15.70 8.55 -16.24
C LEU A 101 14.34 8.54 -15.53
N THR A 102 14.32 8.88 -14.24
CA THR A 102 13.09 9.00 -13.46
C THR A 102 12.17 10.07 -14.07
N ARG A 103 12.71 11.23 -14.44
CA ARG A 103 11.96 12.31 -15.09
C ARG A 103 11.36 11.86 -16.44
N LEU A 104 12.15 11.17 -17.26
CA LEU A 104 11.67 10.61 -18.53
C LEU A 104 10.53 9.60 -18.33
N SER A 105 10.69 8.72 -17.35
CA SER A 105 9.74 7.65 -17.06
C SER A 105 8.41 8.18 -16.51
N VAL A 106 8.44 9.16 -15.60
CA VAL A 106 7.22 9.75 -15.02
C VAL A 106 6.43 10.51 -16.09
N TYR A 107 7.11 11.29 -16.97
CA TYR A 107 6.44 11.99 -18.06
C TYR A 107 5.73 11.01 -19.02
N ALA A 108 6.47 10.01 -19.52
CA ALA A 108 5.92 9.05 -20.47
C ALA A 108 4.80 8.18 -19.86
N SER A 109 4.94 7.80 -18.59
CA SER A 109 3.89 7.07 -17.87
C SER A 109 2.66 7.94 -17.65
N GLY A 110 2.82 9.20 -17.25
CA GLY A 110 1.73 10.15 -17.09
C GLY A 110 0.92 10.33 -18.37
N LEU A 111 1.59 10.58 -19.50
CA LEU A 111 0.91 10.66 -20.81
C LEU A 111 0.18 9.37 -21.19
N SER A 112 0.82 8.20 -20.94
CA SER A 112 0.19 6.89 -21.20
C SER A 112 -1.03 6.65 -20.31
N ASP A 113 -1.03 7.15 -19.08
CA ASP A 113 -2.13 6.95 -18.12
C ASP A 113 -3.31 7.91 -18.38
N GLU A 114 -3.11 8.99 -19.15
CA GLU A 114 -4.20 9.84 -19.64
C GLU A 114 -5.14 9.12 -20.62
N ASP A 115 -4.58 8.28 -21.49
CA ASP A 115 -5.31 7.38 -22.38
C ASP A 115 -4.44 6.17 -22.75
N VAL A 116 -4.71 5.04 -22.09
CA VAL A 116 -3.97 3.78 -22.33
C VAL A 116 -4.18 3.20 -23.73
N ARG A 117 -5.12 3.73 -24.52
CA ARG A 117 -5.37 3.34 -25.92
C ARG A 117 -4.41 4.02 -26.88
N ALA A 118 -3.86 5.20 -26.49
CA ALA A 118 -2.97 5.99 -27.34
C ALA A 118 -1.64 5.25 -27.59
N ALA A 119 -1.30 4.99 -28.85
CA ALA A 119 -0.10 4.23 -29.21
C ALA A 119 1.18 4.99 -28.86
N ARG A 120 1.26 6.27 -29.20
CA ARG A 120 2.47 7.08 -29.03
C ARG A 120 2.95 7.19 -27.57
N PRO A 121 2.11 7.53 -26.56
CA PRO A 121 2.52 7.52 -25.16
C PRO A 121 2.99 6.15 -24.66
N ARG A 122 2.37 5.06 -25.14
CA ARG A 122 2.82 3.69 -24.79
C ARG A 122 4.21 3.37 -25.36
N GLU A 123 4.50 3.75 -26.59
CA GLU A 123 5.84 3.64 -27.18
C GLU A 123 6.89 4.43 -26.40
N MET A 124 6.55 5.67 -25.99
CA MET A 124 7.42 6.49 -25.17
C MET A 124 7.72 5.82 -23.82
N LYS A 125 6.70 5.30 -23.16
CA LYS A 125 6.84 4.56 -21.89
C LYS A 125 7.72 3.33 -22.06
N GLN A 126 7.47 2.50 -23.06
CA GLN A 126 8.28 1.32 -23.36
C GLN A 126 9.74 1.70 -23.61
N SER A 127 10.00 2.75 -24.40
CA SER A 127 11.37 3.17 -24.70
C SER A 127 12.11 3.75 -23.48
N ALA A 128 11.38 4.33 -22.50
CA ALA A 128 11.97 4.70 -21.21
C ALA A 128 12.30 3.48 -20.34
N GLU A 129 11.44 2.44 -20.36
CA GLU A 129 11.68 1.18 -19.66
C GLU A 129 12.89 0.42 -20.25
N GLU A 130 13.05 0.43 -21.56
CA GLU A 130 14.24 -0.13 -22.23
C GLU A 130 15.52 0.59 -21.82
N LEU A 131 15.48 1.95 -21.76
CA LEU A 131 16.62 2.74 -21.30
C LEU A 131 16.93 2.49 -19.82
N ALA A 132 15.91 2.31 -18.98
CA ALA A 132 16.06 1.92 -17.58
C ALA A 132 16.76 0.56 -17.44
N THR A 133 16.39 -0.40 -18.27
CA THR A 133 17.01 -1.73 -18.30
C THR A 133 18.49 -1.63 -18.73
N ALA A 134 18.79 -0.81 -19.75
CA ALA A 134 20.16 -0.58 -20.20
C ALA A 134 21.01 0.08 -19.10
N PHE A 135 20.48 1.10 -18.41
CA PHE A 135 21.17 1.73 -17.29
C PHE A 135 21.38 0.76 -16.13
N ALA A 136 20.40 -0.06 -15.86
CA ALA A 136 20.48 -1.12 -14.87
C ALA A 136 21.67 -2.06 -15.12
N ALA A 137 21.79 -2.53 -16.33
CA ALA A 137 22.92 -3.38 -16.73
C ALA A 137 24.27 -2.64 -16.64
N ALA A 138 24.32 -1.39 -17.11
CA ALA A 138 25.54 -0.56 -17.11
C ALA A 138 26.05 -0.22 -15.70
N SER A 139 25.20 -0.18 -14.67
CA SER A 139 25.54 0.18 -13.30
C SER A 139 25.57 -1.01 -12.32
N SER A 140 25.27 -2.24 -12.78
CA SER A 140 25.16 -3.45 -11.93
C SER A 140 26.44 -3.77 -11.13
N TRP A 141 27.60 -3.42 -11.65
CA TRP A 141 28.92 -3.65 -11.06
C TRP A 141 29.26 -2.69 -9.91
N VAL A 142 28.54 -1.56 -9.75
CA VAL A 142 28.88 -0.50 -8.79
C VAL A 142 28.89 -1.01 -7.34
N ARG A 143 27.83 -1.66 -6.88
CA ARG A 143 27.76 -2.19 -5.50
C ARG A 143 28.77 -3.30 -5.26
N PRO A 144 28.93 -4.32 -6.12
CA PRO A 144 30.02 -5.29 -5.97
C PRO A 144 31.40 -4.65 -5.86
N GLU A 145 31.71 -3.63 -6.66
CA GLU A 145 33.00 -2.95 -6.59
C GLU A 145 33.18 -2.16 -5.29
N ILE A 146 32.15 -1.46 -4.80
CA ILE A 146 32.18 -0.79 -3.50
C ILE A 146 32.48 -1.79 -2.37
N LEU A 147 31.93 -3.03 -2.45
CA LEU A 147 32.18 -4.07 -1.46
C LEU A 147 33.61 -4.61 -1.43
N THR A 148 34.42 -4.33 -2.47
CA THR A 148 35.88 -4.64 -2.47
C THR A 148 36.68 -3.62 -1.65
N ILE A 149 36.11 -2.44 -1.37
CA ILE A 149 36.76 -1.43 -0.55
C ILE A 149 36.64 -1.85 0.93
N ASP A 150 37.75 -1.75 1.67
CA ASP A 150 37.72 -1.96 3.11
C ASP A 150 36.72 -1.02 3.80
N ALA A 151 35.91 -1.54 4.70
CA ALA A 151 34.82 -0.77 5.32
C ALA A 151 35.33 0.42 6.16
N ALA A 152 36.45 0.26 6.87
CA ALA A 152 37.05 1.36 7.64
C ALA A 152 37.60 2.44 6.72
N LYS A 153 38.25 2.03 5.62
CA LYS A 153 38.71 2.94 4.56
C LYS A 153 37.55 3.71 3.93
N LEU A 154 36.43 3.04 3.61
CA LEU A 154 35.26 3.69 3.02
C LEU A 154 34.65 4.72 3.99
N ARG A 155 34.48 4.36 5.27
CA ARG A 155 33.98 5.29 6.31
C ARG A 155 34.92 6.49 6.51
N LYS A 156 36.24 6.27 6.47
CA LYS A 156 37.23 7.36 6.48
C LYS A 156 37.01 8.29 5.30
N TRP A 157 36.80 7.78 4.10
CA TRP A 157 36.57 8.59 2.92
C TRP A 157 35.27 9.42 3.02
N ILE A 158 34.19 8.85 3.53
CA ILE A 158 32.93 9.58 3.79
C ILE A 158 33.16 10.75 4.76
N GLY A 159 34.02 10.57 5.77
CA GLY A 159 34.39 11.66 6.70
C GLY A 159 35.32 12.73 6.10
N GLN A 160 36.18 12.36 5.17
CA GLN A 160 37.17 13.25 4.56
C GLN A 160 36.64 14.06 3.36
N GLU A 161 35.83 13.42 2.50
CA GLU A 161 35.25 14.05 1.31
C GLU A 161 33.78 14.44 1.60
N LYS A 162 33.58 15.72 1.97
CA LYS A 162 32.25 16.25 2.35
C LYS A 162 31.17 16.02 1.29
N LYS A 163 31.56 15.99 -0.01
CA LYS A 163 30.61 15.73 -1.11
C LYS A 163 30.13 14.30 -1.17
N LEU A 164 30.74 13.36 -0.42
CA LEU A 164 30.23 11.99 -0.23
C LEU A 164 29.09 11.92 0.81
N ALA A 165 28.88 12.94 1.63
CA ALA A 165 27.86 12.93 2.67
C ALA A 165 26.44 12.58 2.16
N PRO A 166 25.96 13.09 1.01
CA PRO A 166 24.66 12.69 0.44
C PRO A 166 24.55 11.19 0.14
N TYR A 167 25.66 10.53 -0.15
CA TYR A 167 25.73 9.11 -0.51
C TYR A 167 25.98 8.18 0.69
N ARG A 168 26.12 8.72 1.90
CA ARG A 168 26.44 7.94 3.11
C ARG A 168 25.49 6.78 3.30
N VAL A 169 24.17 7.02 3.24
CA VAL A 169 23.15 5.97 3.44
C VAL A 169 23.29 4.87 2.39
N PHE A 170 23.46 5.24 1.13
CA PHE A 170 23.69 4.29 0.04
C PHE A 170 24.94 3.42 0.26
N LEU A 171 26.03 4.03 0.74
CA LEU A 171 27.31 3.35 1.02
C LEU A 171 27.20 2.41 2.23
N GLU A 172 26.65 2.89 3.35
CA GLU A 172 26.45 2.06 4.57
C GLU A 172 25.46 0.92 4.30
N GLU A 173 24.38 1.15 3.54
CA GLU A 173 23.49 0.11 3.08
C GLU A 173 24.19 -0.93 2.21
N THR A 174 25.10 -0.49 1.36
CA THR A 174 25.91 -1.43 0.55
C THR A 174 26.78 -2.29 1.45
N LEU A 175 27.43 -1.69 2.47
CA LEU A 175 28.23 -2.45 3.46
C LEU A 175 27.39 -3.39 4.31
N ARG A 176 26.21 -2.97 4.79
CA ARG A 176 25.30 -3.80 5.60
C ARG A 176 24.90 -5.08 4.87
N ARG A 177 24.77 -5.01 3.54
CA ARG A 177 24.35 -6.14 2.71
C ARG A 177 25.49 -7.12 2.36
N LYS A 178 26.74 -6.77 2.69
CA LYS A 178 27.91 -7.60 2.37
C LYS A 178 27.81 -9.07 2.82
N PRO A 179 27.33 -9.40 4.04
CA PRO A 179 27.20 -10.80 4.47
C PRO A 179 26.27 -11.66 3.61
N HIS A 180 25.33 -11.00 2.92
CA HIS A 180 24.28 -11.60 2.08
C HIS A 180 24.50 -11.36 0.58
N THR A 181 25.68 -10.85 0.19
CA THR A 181 26.07 -10.63 -1.20
C THR A 181 27.04 -11.74 -1.63
N LEU A 182 26.77 -12.38 -2.74
CA LEU A 182 27.55 -13.47 -3.30
C LEU A 182 28.70 -12.94 -4.16
N GLY A 183 29.60 -13.85 -4.59
CA GLY A 183 30.62 -13.54 -5.57
C GLY A 183 30.01 -13.16 -6.94
N VAL A 184 30.77 -12.45 -7.77
CA VAL A 184 30.29 -11.91 -9.06
C VAL A 184 29.70 -13.01 -9.96
N GLY A 185 30.32 -14.19 -10.01
CA GLY A 185 29.84 -15.33 -10.79
C GLY A 185 28.55 -15.92 -10.25
N GLU A 186 28.44 -16.06 -8.91
CA GLU A 186 27.26 -16.57 -8.22
C GLU A 186 26.07 -15.58 -8.35
N GLU A 187 26.32 -14.27 -8.18
CA GLU A 187 25.28 -13.23 -8.41
C GLU A 187 24.71 -13.27 -9.82
N LYS A 188 25.56 -13.57 -10.81
CA LYS A 188 25.12 -13.76 -12.20
C LYS A 188 24.17 -14.95 -12.33
N VAL A 189 24.53 -16.10 -11.74
CA VAL A 189 23.69 -17.31 -11.77
C VAL A 189 22.35 -17.07 -11.08
N VAL A 190 22.36 -16.46 -9.88
CA VAL A 190 21.13 -16.10 -9.16
C VAL A 190 20.29 -15.11 -9.98
N ALA A 191 20.94 -14.17 -10.65
CA ALA A 191 20.24 -13.24 -11.54
C ALA A 191 19.55 -13.94 -12.72
N GLU A 192 20.15 -14.92 -13.34
CA GLU A 192 19.55 -15.73 -14.41
C GLU A 192 18.38 -16.60 -13.90
N ALA A 193 18.46 -17.10 -12.64
CA ALA A 193 17.38 -17.87 -12.02
C ALA A 193 16.10 -17.04 -11.76
N GLY A 194 16.19 -15.71 -11.73
CA GLY A 194 15.07 -14.84 -11.39
C GLY A 194 13.84 -14.92 -12.32
N ASP A 195 13.98 -15.40 -13.54
CA ASP A 195 12.84 -15.65 -14.43
C ASP A 195 12.07 -16.90 -13.99
N MET A 196 12.78 -17.94 -13.56
CA MET A 196 12.17 -19.14 -12.99
C MET A 196 11.48 -18.84 -11.65
N GLU A 197 12.03 -17.93 -10.85
CA GLU A 197 11.45 -17.53 -9.56
C GLU A 197 10.07 -16.88 -9.74
N ARG A 198 9.82 -16.17 -10.84
CA ARG A 198 8.53 -15.52 -11.12
C ARG A 198 7.47 -16.44 -11.70
N ALA A 199 7.84 -17.62 -12.21
CA ALA A 199 6.95 -18.52 -12.93
C ALA A 199 5.68 -18.87 -12.13
N GLY A 200 5.79 -19.12 -10.81
CA GLY A 200 4.65 -19.42 -9.96
C GLY A 200 3.60 -18.30 -9.95
N GLY A 201 4.05 -17.05 -9.76
CA GLY A 201 3.17 -15.87 -9.79
C GLY A 201 2.60 -15.56 -11.17
N GLU A 202 3.36 -15.79 -12.24
CA GLU A 202 2.91 -15.58 -13.62
C GLU A 202 1.82 -16.58 -14.00
N VAL A 203 2.01 -17.87 -13.71
CA VAL A 203 1.00 -18.91 -13.95
C VAL A 203 -0.26 -18.64 -13.14
N HIS A 204 -0.13 -18.26 -11.87
CA HIS A 204 -1.28 -17.84 -11.05
C HIS A 204 -2.02 -16.66 -11.69
N GLY A 205 -1.28 -15.65 -12.17
CA GLY A 205 -1.86 -14.48 -12.82
C GLY A 205 -2.66 -14.81 -14.08
N VAL A 206 -2.10 -15.67 -14.96
CA VAL A 206 -2.80 -16.15 -16.17
C VAL A 206 -4.04 -16.95 -15.78
N LEU A 207 -3.90 -17.93 -14.90
CA LEU A 207 -5.01 -18.78 -14.47
C LEU A 207 -6.14 -17.92 -13.89
N SER A 208 -5.84 -17.02 -12.94
CA SER A 208 -6.85 -16.25 -12.22
C SER A 208 -7.55 -15.18 -13.07
N ASN A 209 -6.85 -14.58 -14.05
CA ASN A 209 -7.40 -13.47 -14.81
C ASN A 209 -7.92 -13.85 -16.21
N ALA A 210 -7.44 -14.97 -16.77
CA ALA A 210 -7.79 -15.38 -18.13
C ALA A 210 -8.50 -16.74 -18.21
N ASP A 211 -7.93 -17.78 -17.61
CA ASP A 211 -8.32 -19.16 -17.92
C ASP A 211 -9.35 -19.75 -16.95
N LEU A 212 -9.51 -19.18 -15.76
CA LEU A 212 -10.45 -19.70 -14.77
C LEU A 212 -11.90 -19.49 -15.26
N PRO A 213 -12.70 -20.57 -15.41
CA PRO A 213 -14.06 -20.48 -15.92
C PRO A 213 -15.00 -19.98 -14.83
N TYR A 214 -14.92 -18.71 -14.51
CA TYR A 214 -15.78 -18.08 -13.52
C TYR A 214 -17.26 -18.27 -13.87
N PRO A 215 -18.10 -18.70 -12.90
CA PRO A 215 -19.52 -18.98 -13.15
C PRO A 215 -20.29 -17.70 -13.42
N THR A 216 -21.35 -17.82 -14.24
CA THR A 216 -22.38 -16.80 -14.37
C THR A 216 -23.54 -17.15 -13.46
N ILE A 217 -23.95 -16.25 -12.58
CA ILE A 217 -25.07 -16.41 -11.66
C ILE A 217 -26.13 -15.35 -11.93
N LYS A 218 -27.39 -15.67 -11.58
CA LYS A 218 -28.49 -14.72 -11.62
C LYS A 218 -28.81 -14.25 -10.20
N LEU A 219 -28.73 -12.93 -9.98
CA LEU A 219 -29.08 -12.29 -8.71
C LEU A 219 -30.59 -12.15 -8.53
N SER A 220 -31.03 -11.86 -7.31
CA SER A 220 -32.46 -11.62 -7.01
C SER A 220 -33.04 -10.42 -7.76
N THR A 221 -32.20 -9.47 -8.19
CA THR A 221 -32.56 -8.34 -9.05
C THR A 221 -32.92 -8.76 -10.47
N GLY A 222 -32.63 -10.01 -10.87
CA GLY A 222 -32.77 -10.48 -12.26
C GLY A 222 -31.49 -10.30 -13.10
N GLU A 223 -30.49 -9.60 -12.60
CA GLU A 223 -29.21 -9.38 -13.26
C GLU A 223 -28.40 -10.69 -13.35
N SER A 224 -27.81 -10.94 -14.53
CA SER A 224 -26.86 -12.04 -14.73
C SER A 224 -25.42 -11.53 -14.66
N VAL A 225 -24.63 -12.06 -13.76
CA VAL A 225 -23.26 -11.62 -13.47
C VAL A 225 -22.28 -12.76 -13.65
N ARG A 226 -21.23 -12.54 -14.49
CA ARG A 226 -20.05 -13.42 -14.51
C ARG A 226 -19.19 -13.08 -13.29
N LEU A 227 -18.95 -14.04 -12.42
CA LEU A 227 -18.45 -13.83 -11.06
C LEU A 227 -16.94 -13.99 -10.96
N ASP A 228 -16.17 -13.14 -11.63
CA ASP A 228 -14.72 -13.02 -11.41
C ASP A 228 -14.38 -12.31 -10.07
N ALA A 229 -13.11 -12.11 -9.76
CA ALA A 229 -12.68 -11.51 -8.51
C ALA A 229 -13.22 -10.08 -8.29
N ALA A 230 -13.35 -9.29 -9.36
CA ALA A 230 -13.90 -7.94 -9.30
C ALA A 230 -15.41 -7.98 -9.02
N ALA A 231 -16.14 -8.81 -9.76
CA ALA A 231 -17.57 -9.02 -9.55
C ALA A 231 -17.86 -9.64 -8.17
N TYR A 232 -17.04 -10.59 -7.70
CA TYR A 232 -17.14 -11.08 -6.32
C TYR A 232 -17.00 -9.95 -5.30
N THR A 233 -16.00 -9.09 -5.45
CA THR A 233 -15.77 -7.96 -4.54
C THR A 233 -16.96 -7.01 -4.51
N LEU A 234 -17.59 -6.76 -5.65
CA LEU A 234 -18.78 -5.93 -5.76
C LEU A 234 -20.01 -6.61 -5.14
N HIS A 235 -20.32 -7.83 -5.56
CA HIS A 235 -21.60 -8.47 -5.23
C HIS A 235 -21.62 -9.17 -3.85
N ARG A 236 -20.48 -9.44 -3.21
CA ARG A 236 -20.43 -9.88 -1.80
C ARG A 236 -21.01 -8.85 -0.82
N GLN A 237 -21.24 -7.62 -1.28
CA GLN A 237 -21.86 -6.54 -0.50
C GLN A 237 -23.37 -6.44 -0.72
N ALA A 238 -23.98 -7.32 -1.52
CA ALA A 238 -25.40 -7.30 -1.83
C ALA A 238 -26.25 -7.24 -0.56
N ARG A 239 -27.31 -6.42 -0.56
CA ARG A 239 -28.23 -6.32 0.58
C ARG A 239 -28.98 -7.63 0.83
N SER A 240 -29.36 -8.35 -0.25
CA SER A 240 -29.97 -9.66 -0.18
C SER A 240 -28.99 -10.70 0.39
N ARG A 241 -29.33 -11.31 1.52
CA ARG A 241 -28.52 -12.37 2.12
C ARG A 241 -28.41 -13.59 1.22
N ALA A 242 -29.51 -13.95 0.54
CA ALA A 242 -29.53 -15.04 -0.42
C ALA A 242 -28.57 -14.80 -1.60
N ASP A 243 -28.45 -13.56 -2.07
CA ASP A 243 -27.48 -13.21 -3.11
C ASP A 243 -26.04 -13.30 -2.58
N ARG A 244 -25.76 -12.83 -1.36
CA ARG A 244 -24.42 -12.98 -0.76
C ARG A 244 -24.02 -14.45 -0.61
N ASP A 245 -24.94 -15.31 -0.17
CA ASP A 245 -24.71 -16.75 -0.08
C ASP A 245 -24.43 -17.37 -1.46
N LYS A 246 -25.23 -17.01 -2.47
CA LYS A 246 -25.04 -17.48 -3.84
C LYS A 246 -23.69 -17.01 -4.42
N VAL A 247 -23.35 -15.73 -4.24
CA VAL A 247 -22.07 -15.13 -4.66
C VAL A 247 -20.89 -15.85 -4.00
N PHE A 248 -20.94 -16.06 -2.70
CA PHE A 248 -19.92 -16.77 -1.94
C PHE A 248 -19.73 -18.20 -2.43
N ALA A 249 -20.83 -18.98 -2.48
CA ALA A 249 -20.78 -20.39 -2.87
C ALA A 249 -20.28 -20.58 -4.30
N ALA A 250 -20.75 -19.74 -5.24
CA ALA A 250 -20.37 -19.85 -6.64
C ALA A 250 -18.91 -19.46 -6.87
N PHE A 251 -18.42 -18.38 -6.24
CA PHE A 251 -17.05 -17.90 -6.41
C PHE A 251 -16.02 -18.87 -5.82
N PHE A 252 -16.17 -19.21 -4.54
CA PHE A 252 -15.24 -20.12 -3.87
C PHE A 252 -15.38 -21.56 -4.36
N GLY A 253 -16.59 -21.98 -4.78
CA GLY A 253 -16.79 -23.26 -5.43
C GLY A 253 -16.00 -23.39 -6.74
N ALA A 254 -15.96 -22.35 -7.56
CA ALA A 254 -15.14 -22.32 -8.77
C ALA A 254 -13.64 -22.40 -8.47
N LEU A 255 -13.16 -21.66 -7.48
CA LEU A 255 -11.76 -21.72 -7.06
C LEU A 255 -11.38 -23.08 -6.49
N LYS A 256 -12.27 -23.72 -5.72
CA LYS A 256 -12.02 -25.03 -5.11
C LYS A 256 -11.70 -26.12 -6.11
N VAL A 257 -12.26 -26.05 -7.33
CA VAL A 257 -11.94 -26.98 -8.41
C VAL A 257 -10.44 -26.93 -8.79
N TYR A 258 -9.83 -25.76 -8.65
CA TYR A 258 -8.41 -25.51 -9.01
C TYR A 258 -7.47 -25.50 -7.81
N GLU A 259 -7.91 -25.92 -6.63
CA GLU A 259 -7.13 -25.90 -5.39
C GLU A 259 -5.72 -26.48 -5.54
N ARG A 260 -5.59 -27.62 -6.23
CA ARG A 260 -4.29 -28.28 -6.44
C ARG A 260 -3.37 -27.43 -7.33
N THR A 261 -3.90 -26.87 -8.40
CA THR A 261 -3.13 -26.03 -9.31
C THR A 261 -2.69 -24.74 -8.60
N MET A 262 -3.62 -24.07 -7.88
CA MET A 262 -3.31 -22.88 -7.08
C MET A 262 -2.27 -23.19 -5.99
N GLY A 263 -2.38 -24.34 -5.32
CA GLY A 263 -1.39 -24.79 -4.33
C GLY A 263 -0.01 -25.02 -4.96
N ALA A 264 0.06 -25.61 -6.16
CA ALA A 264 1.31 -25.83 -6.87
C ALA A 264 1.98 -24.49 -7.28
N THR A 265 1.20 -23.49 -7.73
CA THR A 265 1.75 -22.17 -8.09
C THR A 265 2.29 -21.43 -6.86
N LEU A 266 1.57 -21.45 -5.74
CA LEU A 266 2.05 -20.85 -4.49
C LEU A 266 3.28 -21.57 -3.95
N ALA A 267 3.29 -22.91 -3.95
CA ALA A 267 4.45 -23.70 -3.54
C ALA A 267 5.69 -23.42 -4.41
N ALA A 268 5.52 -23.20 -5.73
CA ALA A 268 6.61 -22.80 -6.61
C ALA A 268 7.18 -21.41 -6.22
N ASN A 269 6.31 -20.46 -5.92
CA ASN A 269 6.72 -19.12 -5.45
C ASN A 269 7.47 -19.19 -4.11
N VAL A 270 6.98 -19.98 -3.14
CA VAL A 270 7.65 -20.18 -1.84
C VAL A 270 9.03 -20.82 -2.02
N LYS A 271 9.18 -21.79 -2.96
CA LYS A 271 10.50 -22.36 -3.27
C LYS A 271 11.49 -21.32 -3.77
N ALA A 272 11.05 -20.31 -4.51
CA ALA A 272 11.90 -19.20 -4.93
C ALA A 272 12.36 -18.35 -3.72
N HIS A 273 11.45 -18.06 -2.77
CA HIS A 273 11.83 -17.35 -1.52
C HIS A 273 12.81 -18.17 -0.68
N LEU A 274 12.61 -19.50 -0.59
CA LEU A 274 13.55 -20.38 0.12
C LEU A 274 14.89 -20.53 -0.62
N PHE A 275 14.91 -20.45 -1.93
CA PHE A 275 16.16 -20.41 -2.72
C PHE A 275 16.94 -19.14 -2.35
N GLU A 276 16.33 -17.96 -2.47
CA GLU A 276 16.96 -16.68 -2.09
C GLU A 276 17.45 -16.68 -0.64
N LYS A 277 16.63 -17.18 0.30
CA LYS A 277 17.04 -17.35 1.71
C LYS A 277 18.34 -18.15 1.84
N ARG A 278 18.42 -19.32 1.18
CA ARG A 278 19.55 -20.25 1.31
C ARG A 278 20.83 -19.70 0.68
N VAL A 279 20.75 -19.25 -0.58
CA VAL A 279 21.92 -18.75 -1.31
C VAL A 279 22.48 -17.47 -0.69
N ARG A 280 21.62 -16.64 -0.07
CA ARG A 280 22.03 -15.41 0.61
C ARG A 280 22.29 -15.59 2.09
N LYS A 281 22.21 -16.82 2.62
CA LYS A 281 22.56 -17.18 4.01
C LYS A 281 21.72 -16.45 5.06
N PHE A 282 20.42 -16.38 4.85
CA PHE A 282 19.48 -15.93 5.87
C PHE A 282 18.98 -17.12 6.71
N ASP A 283 18.66 -16.88 7.97
CA ASP A 283 18.13 -17.91 8.87
C ASP A 283 16.70 -18.31 8.49
N THR A 284 15.86 -17.35 8.13
CA THR A 284 14.46 -17.57 7.76
C THR A 284 14.07 -16.77 6.49
N ALA A 285 13.03 -17.22 5.79
CA ALA A 285 12.45 -16.48 4.67
C ALA A 285 11.93 -15.10 5.12
N LEU A 286 11.31 -15.02 6.30
CA LEU A 286 10.90 -13.75 6.91
C LEU A 286 12.08 -12.78 7.07
N GLN A 287 13.21 -13.26 7.61
CA GLN A 287 14.41 -12.42 7.75
C GLN A 287 14.90 -11.92 6.38
N ALA A 288 14.93 -12.79 5.38
CA ALA A 288 15.34 -12.43 4.01
C ALA A 288 14.41 -11.34 3.42
N ALA A 289 13.11 -11.48 3.62
CA ALA A 289 12.10 -10.55 3.10
C ALA A 289 12.19 -9.17 3.77
N LEU A 290 12.39 -9.11 5.10
CA LEU A 290 12.44 -7.86 5.87
C LEU A 290 13.80 -7.17 5.83
N PHE A 291 14.87 -7.91 5.52
CA PHE A 291 16.24 -7.40 5.51
C PHE A 291 16.44 -6.18 4.57
N PRO A 292 15.89 -6.10 3.36
CA PRO A 292 16.08 -4.95 2.48
C PRO A 292 15.70 -3.61 3.08
N ASP A 293 14.67 -3.58 3.93
CA ASP A 293 14.16 -2.36 4.58
C ASP A 293 14.63 -2.24 6.04
N ASN A 294 15.54 -3.14 6.45
CA ASN A 294 16.10 -3.23 7.81
C ASN A 294 15.02 -3.28 8.91
N ILE A 295 13.95 -4.02 8.66
CA ILE A 295 12.87 -4.20 9.63
C ILE A 295 13.19 -5.45 10.47
N PRO A 296 13.27 -5.33 11.80
CA PRO A 296 13.45 -6.48 12.67
C PRO A 296 12.27 -7.46 12.55
N THR A 297 12.55 -8.77 12.52
CA THR A 297 11.50 -9.81 12.49
C THR A 297 10.57 -9.75 13.71
N THR A 298 11.02 -9.15 14.81
CA THR A 298 10.23 -8.88 16.01
C THR A 298 9.03 -7.96 15.73
N VAL A 299 9.13 -7.02 14.78
CA VAL A 299 8.01 -6.16 14.38
C VAL A 299 6.86 -6.99 13.79
N TYR A 300 7.19 -7.94 12.91
CA TYR A 300 6.20 -8.85 12.33
C TYR A 300 5.55 -9.75 13.40
N LYS A 301 6.37 -10.35 14.26
CA LYS A 301 5.89 -11.21 15.34
C LYS A 301 5.08 -10.45 16.39
N GLN A 302 5.45 -9.20 16.69
CA GLN A 302 4.71 -8.32 17.59
C GLN A 302 3.32 -7.99 17.02
N LEU A 303 3.22 -7.71 15.70
CA LEU A 303 1.95 -7.51 15.04
C LEU A 303 1.00 -8.70 15.26
N LEU A 304 1.47 -9.93 15.01
CA LEU A 304 0.65 -11.14 15.22
C LEU A 304 0.20 -11.28 16.68
N ALA A 305 1.12 -11.12 17.61
CA ALA A 305 0.84 -11.25 19.04
C ALA A 305 -0.18 -10.22 19.53
N ASP A 306 -0.05 -8.96 19.11
CA ASP A 306 -0.96 -7.89 19.51
C ASP A 306 -2.35 -8.06 18.90
N VAL A 307 -2.43 -8.49 17.65
CA VAL A 307 -3.74 -8.76 17.02
C VAL A 307 -4.42 -9.97 17.68
N HIS A 308 -3.70 -11.05 17.99
CA HIS A 308 -4.28 -12.16 18.74
C HIS A 308 -4.80 -11.74 20.12
N ARG A 309 -4.05 -10.92 20.85
CA ARG A 309 -4.51 -10.34 22.14
C ARG A 309 -5.77 -9.49 21.97
N SER A 310 -5.94 -8.88 20.81
CA SER A 310 -7.03 -7.94 20.50
C SER A 310 -8.23 -8.60 19.81
N LEU A 311 -8.23 -9.92 19.57
CA LEU A 311 -9.37 -10.64 18.99
C LEU A 311 -10.70 -10.43 19.76
N PRO A 312 -10.72 -10.29 21.10
CA PRO A 312 -11.95 -9.93 21.82
C PRO A 312 -12.60 -8.62 21.31
N THR A 313 -11.80 -7.62 20.89
CA THR A 313 -12.32 -6.37 20.31
C THR A 313 -12.94 -6.63 18.93
N LEU A 314 -12.31 -7.45 18.09
CA LEU A 314 -12.90 -7.89 16.82
C LEU A 314 -14.22 -8.64 17.07
N HIS A 315 -14.26 -9.55 18.04
CA HIS A 315 -15.46 -10.30 18.38
C HIS A 315 -16.59 -9.39 18.89
N ARG A 316 -16.28 -8.35 19.68
CA ARG A 316 -17.24 -7.30 20.06
C ARG A 316 -17.83 -6.60 18.83
N TYR A 317 -16.97 -6.20 17.89
CA TYR A 317 -17.42 -5.61 16.64
C TYR A 317 -18.33 -6.56 15.83
N LEU A 318 -17.99 -7.83 15.72
CA LEU A 318 -18.79 -8.83 15.04
C LEU A 318 -20.16 -9.02 15.72
N ALA A 319 -20.20 -9.01 17.06
CA ALA A 319 -21.44 -9.06 17.81
C ALA A 319 -22.31 -7.81 17.60
N LEU A 320 -21.69 -6.60 17.56
CA LEU A 320 -22.38 -5.36 17.22
C LEU A 320 -22.96 -5.43 15.80
N ARG A 321 -22.16 -5.87 14.83
CA ARG A 321 -22.59 -6.09 13.44
C ARG A 321 -23.78 -7.04 13.33
N LYS A 322 -23.73 -8.17 14.02
CA LYS A 322 -24.84 -9.14 14.10
C LYS A 322 -26.14 -8.47 14.54
N ARG A 323 -26.09 -7.68 15.65
CA ARG A 323 -27.24 -6.96 16.19
C ARG A 323 -27.79 -5.90 15.23
N MET A 324 -26.90 -5.09 14.64
CA MET A 324 -27.29 -4.03 13.70
C MET A 324 -27.96 -4.57 12.43
N LEU A 325 -27.50 -5.71 11.94
CA LEU A 325 -28.08 -6.39 10.76
C LEU A 325 -29.34 -7.22 11.10
N GLY A 326 -29.73 -7.31 12.38
CA GLY A 326 -30.90 -8.09 12.82
C GLY A 326 -30.76 -9.60 12.54
N LEU A 327 -29.53 -10.13 12.62
CA LEU A 327 -29.27 -11.54 12.28
C LEU A 327 -29.28 -12.42 13.52
N GLU A 328 -29.91 -13.60 13.43
CA GLU A 328 -29.81 -14.64 14.47
C GLU A 328 -28.40 -15.25 14.49
N THR A 329 -27.79 -15.41 13.34
CA THR A 329 -26.43 -15.94 13.16
C THR A 329 -25.67 -15.07 12.20
N LEU A 330 -24.50 -14.57 12.60
CA LEU A 330 -23.57 -13.88 11.73
C LEU A 330 -22.71 -14.92 11.01
N ARG A 331 -22.62 -14.82 9.68
CA ARG A 331 -21.75 -15.64 8.83
C ARG A 331 -20.68 -14.79 8.17
N TYR A 332 -19.59 -15.39 7.73
CA TYR A 332 -18.50 -14.70 7.04
C TYR A 332 -19.00 -13.86 5.85
N GLN A 333 -19.96 -14.36 5.09
CA GLN A 333 -20.60 -13.67 3.96
C GLN A 333 -21.31 -12.37 4.37
N ASP A 334 -21.70 -12.24 5.64
CA ASP A 334 -22.37 -11.06 6.16
C ASP A 334 -21.41 -9.92 6.57
N LEU A 335 -20.09 -10.16 6.47
CA LEU A 335 -19.07 -9.19 6.92
C LEU A 335 -18.83 -8.01 5.96
N TYR A 336 -19.34 -8.09 4.75
CA TYR A 336 -19.09 -7.07 3.72
C TYR A 336 -20.32 -6.22 3.38
N VAL A 337 -21.51 -6.61 3.84
CA VAL A 337 -22.68 -5.75 3.66
C VAL A 337 -22.53 -4.50 4.50
N PRO A 338 -22.83 -3.28 3.98
CA PRO A 338 -22.74 -2.06 4.77
C PRO A 338 -23.57 -2.12 6.04
N LEU A 339 -23.00 -1.76 7.19
CA LEU A 339 -23.69 -1.72 8.49
C LEU A 339 -24.83 -0.72 8.53
N VAL A 340 -24.64 0.39 7.85
CA VAL A 340 -25.58 1.49 7.77
C VAL A 340 -25.93 1.73 6.32
N ALA A 341 -27.17 2.09 6.04
CA ALA A 341 -27.54 2.51 4.68
C ALA A 341 -26.61 3.65 4.25
N SER A 342 -26.17 3.63 2.99
CA SER A 342 -25.36 4.72 2.44
C SER A 342 -26.09 6.05 2.64
N VAL A 343 -25.38 7.00 3.21
CA VAL A 343 -25.81 8.40 3.21
C VAL A 343 -25.45 8.97 1.85
N ASP A 344 -26.39 9.69 1.25
CA ASP A 344 -26.18 10.34 -0.05
C ASP A 344 -25.29 11.56 0.14
N MET A 345 -23.98 11.34 0.08
CA MET A 345 -22.97 12.40 0.17
C MET A 345 -22.34 12.58 -1.21
N HIS A 346 -22.56 13.75 -1.80
CA HIS A 346 -21.98 14.15 -3.07
C HIS A 346 -21.12 15.40 -2.90
N PHE A 347 -19.93 15.36 -3.47
CA PHE A 347 -18.95 16.44 -3.42
C PHE A 347 -18.53 16.85 -4.81
N GLN A 348 -18.46 18.15 -5.06
CA GLN A 348 -17.76 18.66 -6.24
C GLN A 348 -16.26 18.68 -5.99
N PRO A 349 -15.40 18.57 -7.03
CA PRO A 349 -13.95 18.55 -6.85
C PRO A 349 -13.40 19.73 -6.04
N ASP A 350 -13.92 20.95 -6.26
CA ASP A 350 -13.46 22.13 -5.53
C ASP A 350 -13.89 22.11 -4.06
N GLU A 351 -15.07 21.57 -3.75
CA GLU A 351 -15.55 21.34 -2.39
C GLU A 351 -14.68 20.27 -1.68
N ALA A 352 -14.39 19.15 -2.36
CA ALA A 352 -13.55 18.09 -1.83
C ALA A 352 -12.12 18.60 -1.50
N ARG A 353 -11.56 19.49 -2.34
CA ARG A 353 -10.29 20.17 -2.06
C ARG A 353 -10.36 20.97 -0.77
N GLN A 354 -11.42 21.79 -0.60
CA GLN A 354 -11.57 22.62 0.59
C GLN A 354 -11.75 21.76 1.85
N ILE A 355 -12.58 20.72 1.80
CA ILE A 355 -12.76 19.78 2.91
C ILE A 355 -11.43 19.12 3.28
N THR A 356 -10.65 18.70 2.29
CA THR A 356 -9.33 18.09 2.52
C THR A 356 -8.39 19.08 3.21
N LEU A 357 -8.31 20.33 2.75
CA LEU A 357 -7.48 21.36 3.39
C LEU A 357 -7.91 21.64 4.85
N ASP A 358 -9.22 21.75 5.09
CA ASP A 358 -9.75 21.99 6.42
C ASP A 358 -9.50 20.82 7.37
N ALA A 359 -9.65 19.58 6.88
CA ALA A 359 -9.38 18.37 7.65
C ALA A 359 -7.90 18.25 8.04
N LEU A 360 -7.00 18.74 7.19
CA LEU A 360 -5.55 18.70 7.40
C LEU A 360 -5.00 19.95 8.11
N ALA A 361 -5.86 20.90 8.53
CA ALA A 361 -5.45 22.08 9.27
C ALA A 361 -4.61 21.80 10.54
N PRO A 362 -4.80 20.69 11.29
CA PRO A 362 -3.92 20.34 12.41
C PRO A 362 -2.43 20.21 12.04
N LEU A 363 -2.10 19.95 10.77
CA LEU A 363 -0.72 19.89 10.28
C LEU A 363 -0.07 21.28 10.10
N GLY A 364 -0.83 22.35 10.26
CA GLY A 364 -0.33 23.71 10.21
C GLY A 364 -0.39 24.35 8.82
N LYS A 365 -0.25 25.69 8.83
CA LYS A 365 -0.46 26.50 7.64
C LYS A 365 0.55 26.19 6.52
N ASP A 366 1.81 25.96 6.85
CA ASP A 366 2.85 25.67 5.85
C ASP A 366 2.52 24.39 5.04
N TYR A 367 1.98 23.36 5.70
CA TYR A 367 1.55 22.15 5.04
C TYR A 367 0.33 22.39 4.13
N THR A 368 -0.70 23.07 4.66
CA THR A 368 -1.94 23.31 3.91
C THR A 368 -1.77 24.31 2.78
N ASP A 369 -0.89 25.31 2.90
CA ASP A 369 -0.59 26.26 1.82
C ASP A 369 0.11 25.57 0.65
N VAL A 370 1.04 24.65 0.90
CA VAL A 370 1.67 23.86 -0.18
C VAL A 370 0.65 22.97 -0.87
N LEU A 371 -0.20 22.28 -0.10
CA LEU A 371 -1.23 21.43 -0.68
C LEU A 371 -2.25 22.24 -1.50
N LYS A 372 -2.68 23.41 -0.98
CA LYS A 372 -3.54 24.35 -1.70
C LYS A 372 -2.90 24.79 -3.03
N LYS A 373 -1.62 25.19 -2.99
CA LYS A 373 -0.87 25.50 -4.20
C LYS A 373 -0.88 24.33 -5.18
N GLY A 374 -0.73 23.10 -4.71
CA GLY A 374 -0.79 21.90 -5.53
C GLY A 374 -2.14 21.75 -6.25
N PHE A 375 -3.24 21.95 -5.52
CA PHE A 375 -4.59 21.92 -6.08
C PHE A 375 -4.83 23.03 -7.13
N GLU A 376 -4.27 24.21 -6.93
CA GLU A 376 -4.39 25.37 -7.83
C GLU A 376 -3.43 25.28 -9.04
N SER A 377 -2.29 24.59 -8.90
CA SER A 377 -1.21 24.51 -9.89
C SER A 377 -1.28 23.25 -10.76
N ARG A 378 -2.41 22.56 -10.83
CA ARG A 378 -2.63 21.43 -11.73
C ARG A 378 -1.69 20.25 -11.48
N TRP A 379 -1.44 19.92 -10.19
CA TRP A 379 -0.70 18.70 -9.84
C TRP A 379 -1.57 17.44 -9.99
N THR A 380 -2.89 17.59 -10.05
CA THR A 380 -3.85 16.49 -9.99
C THR A 380 -4.68 16.40 -11.26
N ASP A 381 -4.79 15.20 -11.81
CA ASP A 381 -5.75 14.82 -12.85
C ASP A 381 -6.97 14.17 -12.19
N TYR A 382 -8.09 14.89 -12.11
CA TYR A 382 -9.22 14.55 -11.23
C TYR A 382 -10.22 13.59 -11.83
N LEU A 383 -10.74 13.90 -13.02
CA LEU A 383 -11.98 13.31 -13.51
C LEU A 383 -11.72 12.04 -14.34
N PRO A 384 -12.61 11.05 -14.31
CA PRO A 384 -12.55 9.92 -15.23
C PRO A 384 -12.80 10.37 -16.66
N SER A 385 -12.15 9.71 -17.60
CA SER A 385 -12.39 9.86 -19.02
C SER A 385 -12.16 8.54 -19.75
N PRO A 386 -12.74 8.34 -20.96
CA PRO A 386 -12.55 7.12 -21.74
C PRO A 386 -11.06 6.85 -22.00
N GLY A 387 -10.59 5.66 -21.67
CA GLY A 387 -9.19 5.27 -21.84
C GLY A 387 -8.24 5.73 -20.73
N LYS A 388 -8.67 6.58 -19.81
CA LYS A 388 -7.86 6.94 -18.63
C LYS A 388 -7.62 5.71 -17.76
N ARG A 389 -6.39 5.59 -17.22
CA ARG A 389 -6.04 4.52 -16.28
C ARG A 389 -6.96 4.55 -15.06
N SER A 390 -7.48 3.39 -14.70
CA SER A 390 -8.33 3.21 -13.50
C SER A 390 -7.52 3.31 -12.20
N GLY A 391 -8.23 3.59 -11.09
CA GLY A 391 -7.65 3.73 -9.77
C GLY A 391 -7.13 5.13 -9.49
N ALA A 392 -6.27 5.25 -8.48
CA ALA A 392 -5.62 6.49 -8.07
C ALA A 392 -4.16 6.24 -7.73
N TYR A 393 -3.32 7.26 -7.83
CA TYR A 393 -1.94 7.22 -7.34
C TYR A 393 -1.33 8.62 -7.24
N SER A 394 -0.29 8.74 -6.43
CA SER A 394 0.64 9.86 -6.43
C SER A 394 2.03 9.43 -6.86
N THR A 395 2.73 10.29 -7.60
CA THR A 395 4.12 10.09 -8.02
C THR A 395 4.85 11.43 -8.02
N GLY A 396 6.19 11.41 -8.06
CA GLY A 396 6.97 12.64 -8.10
C GLY A 396 8.29 12.48 -8.82
N VAL A 397 8.90 13.61 -9.16
CA VAL A 397 10.25 13.73 -9.68
C VAL A 397 11.00 14.75 -8.84
N TYR A 398 12.20 14.40 -8.38
CA TYR A 398 13.03 15.30 -7.59
C TYR A 398 13.32 16.62 -8.34
N GLY A 399 13.13 17.72 -7.63
CA GLY A 399 13.25 19.05 -8.22
C GLY A 399 12.02 19.55 -8.98
N VAL A 400 10.95 18.75 -9.02
CA VAL A 400 9.64 19.11 -9.54
C VAL A 400 8.58 18.78 -8.48
N HIS A 401 7.35 19.20 -8.66
CA HIS A 401 6.25 18.89 -7.75
C HIS A 401 5.73 17.45 -7.94
N PRO A 402 4.97 16.90 -6.96
CA PRO A 402 4.26 15.65 -7.13
C PRO A 402 3.12 15.75 -8.15
N TYR A 403 2.70 14.60 -8.67
CA TYR A 403 1.55 14.44 -9.56
C TYR A 403 0.59 13.41 -8.97
N GLN A 404 -0.71 13.68 -9.09
CA GLN A 404 -1.78 12.75 -8.68
C GLN A 404 -2.66 12.40 -9.87
N LEU A 405 -3.02 11.13 -10.00
CA LEU A 405 -4.10 10.68 -10.89
C LEU A 405 -5.25 10.18 -10.03
N LEU A 406 -6.46 10.68 -10.29
CA LEU A 406 -7.70 10.28 -9.64
C LEU A 406 -8.74 9.90 -10.70
N ASN A 407 -9.79 9.20 -10.27
CA ASN A 407 -11.02 8.98 -11.04
C ASN A 407 -12.21 9.44 -10.19
N PHE A 408 -12.28 10.73 -9.92
CA PHE A 408 -13.21 11.34 -8.97
C PHE A 408 -14.65 11.40 -9.53
N ASN A 409 -15.58 10.73 -8.84
CA ASN A 409 -17.01 10.65 -9.22
C ASN A 409 -17.92 11.36 -8.20
N GLY A 410 -17.35 12.06 -7.24
CA GLY A 410 -18.09 12.90 -6.29
C GLY A 410 -18.63 12.17 -5.07
N ARG A 411 -18.23 10.92 -4.79
CA ARG A 411 -18.67 10.16 -3.62
C ARG A 411 -17.74 10.38 -2.42
N TYR A 412 -18.14 9.89 -1.25
CA TYR A 412 -17.32 9.95 -0.04
C TYR A 412 -15.97 9.20 -0.23
N GLU A 413 -15.99 8.06 -0.91
CA GLU A 413 -14.78 7.29 -1.22
C GLU A 413 -13.80 8.08 -2.10
N ASP A 414 -14.30 8.93 -3.01
CA ASP A 414 -13.44 9.78 -3.86
C ASP A 414 -12.83 10.92 -3.04
N LEU A 415 -13.56 11.48 -2.08
CA LEU A 415 -13.04 12.46 -1.11
C LEU A 415 -11.93 11.83 -0.25
N THR A 416 -12.15 10.61 0.26
CA THR A 416 -11.16 9.86 1.02
C THR A 416 -9.92 9.57 0.17
N THR A 417 -10.10 9.16 -1.09
CA THR A 417 -9.01 8.93 -2.04
C THR A 417 -8.21 10.21 -2.30
N LEU A 418 -8.87 11.38 -2.46
CA LEU A 418 -8.16 12.66 -2.60
C LEU A 418 -7.29 12.97 -1.37
N ALA A 419 -7.81 12.76 -0.15
CA ALA A 419 -7.04 12.96 1.07
C ALA A 419 -5.86 11.98 1.17
N HIS A 420 -6.05 10.71 0.79
CA HIS A 420 -5.04 9.67 0.72
C HIS A 420 -3.89 10.05 -0.21
N GLU A 421 -4.18 10.35 -1.47
CA GLU A 421 -3.16 10.72 -2.46
C GLU A 421 -2.48 12.05 -2.12
N SER A 422 -3.21 12.95 -1.44
CA SER A 422 -2.61 14.16 -0.89
C SER A 422 -1.56 13.87 0.20
N GLY A 423 -1.76 12.80 0.99
CA GLY A 423 -0.76 12.32 1.96
C GLY A 423 0.53 11.89 1.29
N HIS A 424 0.43 11.07 0.25
CA HIS A 424 1.59 10.67 -0.56
C HIS A 424 2.27 11.87 -1.24
N SER A 425 1.49 12.79 -1.80
CA SER A 425 2.04 13.97 -2.46
C SER A 425 2.80 14.87 -1.49
N MET A 426 2.24 15.12 -0.31
CA MET A 426 2.90 15.94 0.69
C MET A 426 4.14 15.26 1.28
N HIS A 427 4.11 13.92 1.49
CA HIS A 427 5.29 13.16 1.88
C HIS A 427 6.41 13.32 0.84
N THR A 428 6.09 13.11 -0.43
CA THR A 428 7.04 13.29 -1.55
C THR A 428 7.57 14.72 -1.60
N TYR A 429 6.70 15.72 -1.51
CA TYR A 429 7.09 17.12 -1.54
C TYR A 429 8.05 17.49 -0.40
N LEU A 430 7.71 17.15 0.84
CA LEU A 430 8.50 17.48 2.02
C LEU A 430 9.85 16.75 2.02
N SER A 431 9.85 15.48 1.61
CA SER A 431 11.08 14.72 1.47
C SER A 431 12.01 15.32 0.40
N TYR A 432 11.49 15.61 -0.79
CA TYR A 432 12.27 16.18 -1.88
C TYR A 432 12.79 17.60 -1.59
N ALA A 433 12.03 18.38 -0.84
CA ALA A 433 12.47 19.72 -0.43
C ALA A 433 13.57 19.69 0.64
N SER A 434 13.67 18.62 1.42
CA SER A 434 14.54 18.56 2.60
C SER A 434 15.76 17.66 2.43
N GLN A 435 15.70 16.67 1.53
CA GLN A 435 16.74 15.67 1.34
C GLN A 435 17.52 15.88 0.04
N PRO A 436 18.82 15.56 0.00
CA PRO A 436 19.52 15.40 -1.27
C PRO A 436 18.98 14.19 -2.04
N TYR A 437 19.08 14.22 -3.37
CA TYR A 437 18.48 13.18 -4.24
C TYR A 437 18.74 11.73 -3.80
N PRO A 438 19.96 11.32 -3.39
CA PRO A 438 20.20 9.93 -2.98
C PRO A 438 19.40 9.43 -1.78
N THR A 439 18.85 10.34 -0.96
CA THR A 439 18.02 10.03 0.22
C THR A 439 16.63 10.64 0.16
N SER A 440 16.24 11.23 -0.97
CA SER A 440 14.96 11.91 -1.10
C SER A 440 13.76 10.98 -1.23
N ASP A 441 13.95 9.74 -1.69
CA ASP A 441 12.91 8.72 -1.70
C ASP A 441 12.74 8.11 -0.31
N TYR A 442 11.59 7.51 -0.03
CA TYR A 442 11.26 6.93 1.27
C TYR A 442 10.78 5.47 1.14
N PRO A 443 11.01 4.62 2.19
CA PRO A 443 10.61 3.22 2.17
C PRO A 443 9.09 3.06 2.12
N ILE A 444 8.62 1.98 1.46
CA ILE A 444 7.19 1.65 1.36
C ILE A 444 6.53 1.48 2.74
N PHE A 445 7.28 1.04 3.73
CA PHE A 445 6.81 0.84 5.10
C PHE A 445 6.24 2.12 5.75
N VAL A 446 6.74 3.31 5.38
CA VAL A 446 6.22 4.60 5.84
C VAL A 446 5.39 5.33 4.80
N ALA A 447 5.35 4.85 3.56
CA ALA A 447 4.59 5.51 2.49
C ALA A 447 3.10 5.60 2.83
N GLU A 448 2.51 4.46 3.24
CA GLU A 448 1.09 4.39 3.58
C GLU A 448 0.76 5.03 4.94
N VAL A 449 1.75 5.30 5.78
CA VAL A 449 1.53 6.03 7.03
C VAL A 449 1.06 7.45 6.73
N ALA A 450 1.62 8.11 5.71
CA ALA A 450 1.24 9.48 5.34
C ALA A 450 -0.18 9.55 4.75
N SER A 451 -0.53 8.61 3.88
CA SER A 451 -1.83 8.56 3.22
C SER A 451 -2.95 8.22 4.21
N THR A 452 -2.78 7.15 5.00
CA THR A 452 -3.78 6.72 5.99
C THR A 452 -3.87 7.66 7.19
N PHE A 453 -2.81 8.42 7.50
CA PHE A 453 -2.86 9.53 8.45
C PHE A 453 -3.85 10.62 7.99
N ASN A 454 -3.78 11.03 6.73
CA ASN A 454 -4.70 12.00 6.18
C ASN A 454 -6.14 11.49 6.16
N GLU A 455 -6.37 10.22 5.84
CA GLU A 455 -7.70 9.60 5.94
C GLU A 455 -8.25 9.65 7.37
N ASN A 456 -7.40 9.40 8.36
CA ASN A 456 -7.79 9.46 9.78
C ASN A 456 -8.18 10.89 10.18
N LEU A 457 -7.41 11.90 9.78
CA LEU A 457 -7.79 13.30 10.03
C LEU A 457 -9.11 13.66 9.34
N LEU A 458 -9.30 13.22 8.10
CA LEU A 458 -10.51 13.49 7.32
C LEU A 458 -11.76 12.89 7.98
N ILE A 459 -11.72 11.61 8.35
CA ILE A 459 -12.91 10.96 8.91
C ILE A 459 -13.32 11.59 10.25
N HIS A 460 -12.36 11.99 11.09
CA HIS A 460 -12.65 12.69 12.33
C HIS A 460 -13.17 14.12 12.09
N TYR A 461 -12.59 14.84 11.13
CA TYR A 461 -13.11 16.14 10.70
C TYR A 461 -14.58 16.05 10.25
N MET A 462 -14.92 15.01 9.49
CA MET A 462 -16.30 14.75 9.04
C MET A 462 -17.22 14.35 10.20
N LEU A 463 -16.74 13.53 11.15
CA LEU A 463 -17.46 13.14 12.35
C LEU A 463 -17.81 14.36 13.22
N ASP A 464 -16.87 15.29 13.40
CA ASP A 464 -17.10 16.51 14.19
C ASP A 464 -18.17 17.43 13.57
N ARG A 465 -18.43 17.31 12.28
CA ARG A 465 -19.38 18.12 11.50
C ARG A 465 -20.65 17.40 11.10
N ALA A 466 -20.74 16.10 11.36
CA ALA A 466 -21.96 15.34 11.10
C ALA A 466 -23.13 15.88 11.94
N LYS A 467 -24.17 16.38 11.23
CA LYS A 467 -25.32 17.05 11.83
C LYS A 467 -26.42 16.08 12.29
N ASP A 468 -26.39 14.86 11.79
CA ASP A 468 -27.40 13.85 12.04
C ASP A 468 -26.76 12.50 12.38
N ASP A 469 -27.53 11.68 13.09
CA ASP A 469 -27.11 10.37 13.54
C ASP A 469 -26.86 9.38 12.36
N ALA A 470 -27.53 9.54 11.24
CA ALA A 470 -27.36 8.64 10.10
C ALA A 470 -25.98 8.83 9.45
N THR A 471 -25.60 10.07 9.19
CA THR A 471 -24.27 10.45 8.71
C THR A 471 -23.19 10.02 9.70
N ARG A 472 -23.42 10.26 10.98
CA ARG A 472 -22.48 9.89 12.03
C ARG A 472 -22.29 8.38 12.12
N LEU A 473 -23.35 7.58 12.11
CA LEU A 473 -23.29 6.11 12.09
C LEU A 473 -22.60 5.58 10.83
N PHE A 474 -22.82 6.20 9.68
CA PHE A 474 -22.15 5.82 8.43
C PHE A 474 -20.62 6.00 8.55
N LEU A 475 -20.15 7.15 9.03
CA LEU A 475 -18.72 7.42 9.21
C LEU A 475 -18.08 6.50 10.25
N LEU A 476 -18.74 6.29 11.41
CA LEU A 476 -18.28 5.34 12.43
C LEU A 476 -18.21 3.91 11.89
N GLY A 477 -19.22 3.49 11.11
CA GLY A 477 -19.23 2.19 10.45
C GLY A 477 -18.07 2.04 9.46
N THR A 478 -17.77 3.07 8.68
CA THR A 478 -16.64 3.11 7.74
C THR A 478 -15.31 2.96 8.49
N LEU A 479 -15.12 3.66 9.61
CA LEU A 479 -13.91 3.54 10.43
C LEU A 479 -13.73 2.13 10.99
N LEU A 480 -14.80 1.52 11.53
CA LEU A 480 -14.76 0.15 12.05
C LEU A 480 -14.47 -0.89 10.95
N ASP A 481 -15.10 -0.75 9.77
CA ASP A 481 -14.83 -1.63 8.63
C ASP A 481 -13.39 -1.47 8.12
N GLY A 482 -12.85 -0.25 8.11
CA GLY A 482 -11.44 0.03 7.80
C GLY A 482 -10.50 -0.71 8.75
N LEU A 483 -10.71 -0.59 10.06
CA LEU A 483 -9.90 -1.30 11.07
C LEU A 483 -10.02 -2.83 10.94
N ARG A 484 -11.22 -3.36 10.73
CA ARG A 484 -11.41 -4.80 10.50
C ARG A 484 -10.66 -5.28 9.27
N THR A 485 -10.76 -4.58 8.15
CA THR A 485 -10.21 -5.04 6.87
C THR A 485 -8.71 -4.81 6.75
N THR A 486 -8.20 -3.73 7.34
CA THR A 486 -6.80 -3.32 7.18
C THR A 486 -5.92 -3.77 8.35
N LEU A 487 -6.44 -3.83 9.58
CA LEU A 487 -5.67 -4.36 10.70
C LEU A 487 -5.89 -5.88 10.86
N PHE A 488 -7.11 -6.32 11.19
CA PHE A 488 -7.34 -7.73 11.54
C PHE A 488 -7.21 -8.69 10.36
N ARG A 489 -7.86 -8.39 9.23
CA ARG A 489 -7.83 -9.29 8.06
C ARG A 489 -6.43 -9.34 7.43
N GLN A 490 -5.71 -8.23 7.34
CA GLN A 490 -4.36 -8.26 6.76
C GLN A 490 -3.37 -8.98 7.68
N THR A 491 -3.56 -8.90 8.99
CA THR A 491 -2.77 -9.68 9.94
C THR A 491 -3.10 -11.17 9.87
N GLN A 492 -4.37 -11.55 9.68
CA GLN A 492 -4.75 -12.94 9.39
C GLN A 492 -4.02 -13.48 8.15
N PHE A 493 -3.91 -12.67 7.09
CA PHE A 493 -3.14 -13.04 5.90
C PHE A 493 -1.64 -13.13 6.18
N ALA A 494 -1.10 -12.19 6.95
CA ALA A 494 0.30 -12.22 7.36
C ALA A 494 0.63 -13.47 8.19
N GLU A 495 -0.26 -13.87 9.09
CA GLU A 495 -0.08 -15.10 9.87
C GLU A 495 -0.10 -16.35 9.00
N PHE A 496 -1.03 -16.43 8.05
CA PHE A 496 -1.07 -17.52 7.09
C PHE A 496 0.22 -17.55 6.25
N GLU A 497 0.70 -16.39 5.78
CA GLU A 497 1.95 -16.29 5.01
C GLU A 497 3.16 -16.76 5.81
N LEU A 498 3.28 -16.36 7.08
CA LEU A 498 4.35 -16.83 7.95
C LEU A 498 4.29 -18.35 8.14
N GLN A 499 3.11 -18.89 8.47
CA GLN A 499 2.97 -20.30 8.81
C GLN A 499 3.26 -21.22 7.61
N PHE A 500 2.80 -20.89 6.40
CA PHE A 500 3.13 -21.72 5.24
C PHE A 500 4.61 -21.63 4.83
N HIS A 501 5.27 -20.48 5.03
CA HIS A 501 6.73 -20.40 4.85
C HIS A 501 7.49 -21.25 5.89
N GLU A 502 7.09 -21.19 7.16
CA GLU A 502 7.68 -22.00 8.21
C GLU A 502 7.48 -23.50 7.96
N GLN A 503 6.31 -23.94 7.47
CA GLN A 503 6.09 -25.33 7.03
C GLN A 503 7.08 -25.72 5.92
N ALA A 504 7.23 -24.89 4.91
CA ALA A 504 8.16 -25.15 3.82
C ALA A 504 9.63 -25.16 4.27
N GLU A 505 9.99 -24.34 5.24
CA GLU A 505 11.34 -24.31 5.84
C GLU A 505 11.65 -25.61 6.61
N ARG A 506 10.65 -26.23 7.24
CA ARG A 506 10.77 -27.55 7.89
C ARG A 506 10.76 -28.71 6.90
N GLY A 507 10.56 -28.44 5.61
CA GLY A 507 10.46 -29.47 4.57
C GLY A 507 9.08 -30.12 4.46
N GLU A 508 8.06 -29.56 5.09
CA GLU A 508 6.69 -30.03 4.99
C GLU A 508 6.09 -29.67 3.60
N PRO A 509 5.28 -30.53 3.00
CA PRO A 509 4.74 -30.30 1.67
C PRO A 509 3.65 -29.21 1.69
N LEU A 510 3.75 -28.23 0.78
CA LEU A 510 2.70 -27.24 0.55
C LEU A 510 1.78 -27.74 -0.58
N THR A 511 0.74 -28.51 -0.22
CA THR A 511 -0.33 -28.88 -1.16
C THR A 511 -1.49 -27.89 -1.02
N GLY A 512 -2.38 -27.85 -2.04
CA GLY A 512 -3.58 -27.02 -1.98
C GLY A 512 -4.44 -27.35 -0.76
N GLU A 513 -4.58 -28.64 -0.47
CA GLU A 513 -5.35 -29.15 0.67
C GLU A 513 -4.75 -28.71 2.02
N ASN A 514 -3.42 -28.82 2.20
CA ASN A 514 -2.75 -28.40 3.43
C ASN A 514 -2.86 -26.89 3.63
N LEU A 515 -2.68 -26.12 2.58
CA LEU A 515 -2.87 -24.66 2.59
C LEU A 515 -4.29 -24.26 2.96
N SER A 516 -5.30 -24.96 2.41
CA SER A 516 -6.70 -24.70 2.73
C SER A 516 -7.03 -25.05 4.17
N GLN A 517 -6.51 -26.17 4.71
CA GLN A 517 -6.72 -26.53 6.12
C GLN A 517 -6.09 -25.50 7.06
N LEU A 518 -4.87 -25.08 6.77
CA LEU A 518 -4.17 -24.04 7.51
C LEU A 518 -4.95 -22.73 7.50
N TYR A 519 -5.38 -22.29 6.30
CA TYR A 519 -6.12 -21.05 6.15
C TYR A 519 -7.46 -21.07 6.91
N LEU A 520 -8.22 -22.15 6.79
CA LEU A 520 -9.51 -22.32 7.47
C LEU A 520 -9.36 -22.28 9.00
N LYS A 521 -8.31 -22.94 9.53
CA LYS A 521 -8.01 -22.92 10.95
C LYS A 521 -7.78 -21.49 11.45
N ILE A 522 -6.90 -20.74 10.77
CA ILE A 522 -6.58 -19.33 11.14
C ILE A 522 -7.85 -18.46 11.04
N ALA A 523 -8.62 -18.59 9.94
CA ALA A 523 -9.85 -17.82 9.77
C ALA A 523 -10.87 -18.10 10.89
N ARG A 524 -11.04 -19.34 11.28
CA ARG A 524 -11.93 -19.72 12.39
C ARG A 524 -11.49 -19.15 13.72
N ASP A 525 -10.18 -19.14 13.98
CA ASP A 525 -9.62 -18.54 15.20
C ASP A 525 -9.88 -17.01 15.24
N TYR A 526 -9.65 -16.31 14.15
CA TYR A 526 -9.86 -14.85 14.07
C TYR A 526 -11.34 -14.48 14.24
N TYR A 527 -12.23 -15.19 13.58
CA TYR A 527 -13.68 -14.88 13.60
C TYR A 527 -14.44 -15.54 14.75
N GLY A 528 -13.77 -16.25 15.64
CA GLY A 528 -14.39 -16.88 16.81
C GLY A 528 -15.42 -17.94 16.45
N HIS A 529 -15.11 -18.77 15.42
CA HIS A 529 -15.94 -19.93 15.07
C HIS A 529 -15.67 -21.06 16.06
N ASP A 530 -16.73 -21.57 16.69
CA ASP A 530 -16.71 -22.69 17.62
C ASP A 530 -15.68 -22.55 18.78
N LYS A 531 -15.53 -21.33 19.30
CA LYS A 531 -14.64 -21.08 20.43
C LYS A 531 -15.38 -21.42 21.74
N GLN A 532 -14.91 -22.47 22.43
CA GLN A 532 -15.49 -22.92 23.72
C GLN A 532 -17.01 -23.18 23.66
N GLY A 533 -17.50 -23.75 22.54
CA GLY A 533 -18.92 -24.03 22.31
C GLY A 533 -19.76 -22.79 21.95
N GLN A 534 -19.13 -21.64 21.72
CA GLN A 534 -19.81 -20.43 21.25
C GLN A 534 -19.24 -19.98 19.91
N THR A 535 -20.11 -19.59 18.97
CA THR A 535 -19.72 -19.07 17.65
C THR A 535 -20.09 -17.60 17.55
N VAL A 536 -19.06 -16.73 17.44
CA VAL A 536 -19.25 -15.29 17.20
C VAL A 536 -19.62 -15.04 15.74
N CYS A 537 -18.88 -15.65 14.82
CA CYS A 537 -19.14 -15.60 13.39
C CYS A 537 -18.93 -17.00 12.79
N GLN A 538 -19.94 -17.47 12.08
CA GLN A 538 -19.87 -18.77 11.40
C GLN A 538 -18.99 -18.68 10.16
N VAL A 539 -17.95 -19.49 10.09
CA VAL A 539 -17.02 -19.61 8.97
C VAL A 539 -17.26 -20.92 8.26
N ASP A 540 -17.78 -20.83 7.04
CA ASP A 540 -18.07 -21.96 6.16
C ASP A 540 -16.78 -22.67 5.71
N ASP A 541 -16.83 -24.00 5.55
CA ASP A 541 -15.69 -24.80 5.08
C ASP A 541 -15.15 -24.34 3.71
N LEU A 542 -16.04 -23.84 2.86
CA LEU A 542 -15.66 -23.35 1.54
C LEU A 542 -14.73 -22.11 1.60
N LEU A 543 -14.70 -21.39 2.74
CA LEU A 543 -13.74 -20.31 2.93
C LEU A 543 -12.29 -20.80 2.94
N ALA A 544 -12.07 -22.08 3.15
CA ALA A 544 -10.74 -22.70 3.13
C ALA A 544 -9.91 -22.32 1.91
N ILE A 545 -10.55 -22.09 0.74
CA ILE A 545 -9.87 -21.77 -0.52
C ILE A 545 -9.65 -20.25 -0.73
N GLU A 546 -10.01 -19.39 0.23
CA GLU A 546 -9.93 -17.94 0.05
C GLU A 546 -8.50 -17.45 -0.29
N TRP A 547 -7.47 -18.13 0.23
CA TRP A 547 -6.07 -17.78 -0.05
C TRP A 547 -5.75 -17.79 -1.56
N ALA A 548 -6.43 -18.60 -2.36
CA ALA A 548 -6.15 -18.82 -3.77
C ALA A 548 -6.39 -17.56 -4.64
N TYR A 549 -7.28 -16.66 -4.23
CA TYR A 549 -7.53 -15.42 -4.99
C TYR A 549 -6.80 -14.20 -4.44
N VAL A 550 -5.98 -14.35 -3.39
CA VAL A 550 -5.22 -13.26 -2.78
C VAL A 550 -3.84 -13.15 -3.42
N PRO A 551 -3.60 -12.19 -4.33
CA PRO A 551 -2.34 -12.11 -5.07
C PRO A 551 -1.15 -11.73 -4.20
N HIS A 552 -1.38 -11.18 -3.02
CA HIS A 552 -0.34 -10.70 -2.10
C HIS A 552 0.57 -11.81 -1.60
N PHE A 553 0.12 -13.05 -1.54
CA PHE A 553 0.97 -14.19 -1.14
C PHE A 553 2.09 -14.51 -2.14
N TYR A 554 2.06 -13.87 -3.31
CA TYR A 554 3.12 -13.93 -4.30
C TYR A 554 4.11 -12.74 -4.20
N TYR A 555 3.98 -11.88 -3.16
CA TYR A 555 4.75 -10.63 -3.01
C TYR A 555 5.75 -10.64 -1.83
N ASP A 556 6.15 -11.80 -1.33
CA ASP A 556 7.22 -12.02 -0.36
C ASP A 556 7.06 -11.18 0.93
N PHE A 557 6.15 -11.59 1.78
CA PHE A 557 5.83 -10.93 3.06
C PHE A 557 5.46 -9.44 2.92
N TYR A 558 4.67 -9.12 1.91
CA TYR A 558 4.23 -7.74 1.71
C TYR A 558 3.03 -7.35 2.57
N VAL A 559 2.10 -8.28 2.81
CA VAL A 559 0.74 -8.00 3.30
C VAL A 559 0.69 -7.39 4.70
N TYR A 560 1.64 -7.69 5.58
CA TYR A 560 1.69 -7.16 6.95
C TYR A 560 1.84 -5.63 6.99
N GLN A 561 2.39 -5.02 5.94
CA GLN A 561 2.64 -3.57 5.89
C GLN A 561 1.36 -2.75 5.91
N TYR A 562 0.24 -3.30 5.47
CA TYR A 562 -1.06 -2.64 5.60
C TYR A 562 -1.46 -2.46 7.07
N ALA A 563 -1.36 -3.52 7.85
CA ALA A 563 -1.70 -3.49 9.27
C ALA A 563 -0.75 -2.58 10.07
N THR A 564 0.56 -2.65 9.82
CA THR A 564 1.55 -1.81 10.51
C THR A 564 1.37 -0.34 10.15
N SER A 565 1.08 -0.01 8.89
CA SER A 565 0.80 1.36 8.45
C SER A 565 -0.46 1.93 9.08
N MET A 566 -1.56 1.13 9.13
CA MET A 566 -2.80 1.52 9.79
C MET A 566 -2.59 1.82 11.28
N VAL A 567 -1.87 0.94 11.99
CA VAL A 567 -1.57 1.10 13.41
C VAL A 567 -0.73 2.37 13.66
N ALA A 568 0.34 2.54 12.87
CA ALA A 568 1.23 3.69 13.02
C ALA A 568 0.50 5.01 12.72
N SER A 569 -0.28 5.07 11.63
CA SER A 569 -1.00 6.27 11.23
C SER A 569 -2.12 6.64 12.21
N THR A 570 -2.88 5.64 12.70
CA THR A 570 -3.93 5.87 13.71
C THR A 570 -3.33 6.43 14.99
N SER A 571 -2.21 5.87 15.47
CA SER A 571 -1.52 6.36 16.66
C SER A 571 -1.00 7.80 16.48
N LEU A 572 -0.35 8.09 15.36
CA LEU A 572 0.16 9.44 15.03
C LEU A 572 -0.96 10.46 14.87
N ALA A 573 -2.00 10.14 14.11
CA ALA A 573 -3.11 11.04 13.84
C ALA A 573 -3.88 11.38 15.12
N ARG A 574 -4.11 10.38 15.97
CA ARG A 574 -4.69 10.59 17.30
C ARG A 574 -3.86 11.55 18.13
N ALA A 575 -2.54 11.32 18.24
CA ALA A 575 -1.65 12.18 19.00
C ALA A 575 -1.64 13.63 18.49
N VAL A 576 -1.67 13.83 17.16
CA VAL A 576 -1.71 15.17 16.55
C VAL A 576 -3.08 15.85 16.78
N ARG A 577 -4.19 15.12 16.70
CA ARG A 577 -5.54 15.66 17.00
C ARG A 577 -5.66 16.10 18.47
N GLU A 578 -5.24 15.24 19.41
CA GLU A 578 -5.26 15.57 20.85
C GLU A 578 -4.36 16.78 21.16
N GLU A 579 -3.21 16.88 20.49
CA GLU A 579 -2.31 18.02 20.59
C GLU A 579 -2.93 19.31 20.04
N ALA A 580 -3.62 19.25 18.89
CA ALA A 580 -4.22 20.42 18.26
C ALA A 580 -5.22 21.15 19.19
N GLU A 581 -5.96 20.42 20.03
CA GLU A 581 -6.85 21.01 21.03
C GLU A 581 -6.09 21.74 22.15
N THR A 582 -4.97 21.17 22.59
CA THR A 582 -4.13 21.79 23.63
C THR A 582 -3.24 22.90 23.08
N ALA A 583 -2.85 22.81 21.81
CA ALA A 583 -2.01 23.79 21.11
C ALA A 583 -2.67 25.18 21.02
N LYS A 584 -4.01 25.25 20.97
CA LYS A 584 -4.79 26.50 21.03
C LYS A 584 -4.45 27.36 22.27
N LYS A 585 -4.03 26.69 23.36
CA LYS A 585 -3.66 27.37 24.64
C LYS A 585 -2.14 27.50 24.81
N THR A 586 -1.38 26.52 24.34
CA THR A 586 0.06 26.41 24.63
C THR A 586 0.95 26.93 23.51
N GLY A 587 0.44 27.01 22.27
CA GLY A 587 1.22 27.31 21.05
C GLY A 587 2.24 26.22 20.68
N LYS A 588 2.27 25.09 21.41
CA LYS A 588 3.27 24.02 21.20
C LYS A 588 2.68 22.86 20.42
N THR A 589 3.43 22.35 19.46
CA THR A 589 3.00 21.27 18.53
C THR A 589 4.08 20.21 18.31
N PRO A 590 4.70 19.65 19.39
CA PRO A 590 5.81 18.71 19.24
C PRO A 590 5.43 17.41 18.51
N ARG A 591 4.20 16.93 18.61
CA ARG A 591 3.75 15.71 17.90
C ARG A 591 3.61 15.97 16.43
N ARG A 592 2.93 17.04 16.03
CA ARG A 592 2.86 17.50 14.65
C ARG A 592 4.26 17.70 14.05
N ASP A 593 5.13 18.40 14.77
CA ASP A 593 6.45 18.72 14.27
C ASP A 593 7.32 17.49 14.10
N ALA A 594 7.22 16.49 14.99
CA ALA A 594 7.88 15.20 14.86
C ALA A 594 7.35 14.41 13.65
N TYR A 595 6.04 14.43 13.41
CA TYR A 595 5.44 13.80 12.23
C TYR A 595 5.92 14.47 10.92
N LEU A 596 5.88 15.81 10.84
CA LEU A 596 6.36 16.55 9.66
C LEU A 596 7.87 16.33 9.42
N LYS A 597 8.67 16.21 10.49
CA LYS A 597 10.07 15.84 10.39
C LYS A 597 10.25 14.44 9.82
N MET A 598 9.41 13.47 10.20
CA MET A 598 9.41 12.14 9.60
C MET A 598 9.16 12.21 8.08
N LEU A 599 8.12 12.94 7.66
CA LEU A 599 7.82 13.13 6.23
C LEU A 599 8.96 13.81 5.47
N SER A 600 9.72 14.67 6.12
CA SER A 600 10.83 15.41 5.53
C SER A 600 12.16 14.63 5.52
N SER A 601 12.19 13.42 6.08
CA SER A 601 13.42 12.67 6.31
C SER A 601 13.81 11.73 5.18
N GLY A 602 12.92 11.44 4.23
CA GLY A 602 13.16 10.50 3.15
C GLY A 602 13.71 9.16 3.65
N SER A 603 14.79 8.67 3.04
CA SER A 603 15.52 7.47 3.49
C SER A 603 16.81 7.79 4.25
N SER A 604 16.91 8.97 4.88
CA SER A 604 18.09 9.33 5.68
C SER A 604 18.29 8.45 6.92
N LYS A 605 17.22 7.78 7.37
CA LYS A 605 17.18 6.74 8.41
C LYS A 605 16.30 5.58 7.94
N TYR A 606 16.35 4.46 8.66
CA TYR A 606 15.41 3.36 8.42
C TYR A 606 13.99 3.72 8.86
N ALA A 607 12.99 3.12 8.21
CA ALA A 607 11.58 3.39 8.46
C ALA A 607 11.18 3.22 9.94
N ILE A 608 11.68 2.18 10.60
CA ILE A 608 11.41 1.91 12.02
C ILE A 608 11.95 3.04 12.90
N ASP A 609 13.15 3.55 12.61
CA ASP A 609 13.75 4.64 13.38
C ASP A 609 13.00 5.96 13.14
N LEU A 610 12.53 6.20 11.90
CA LEU A 610 11.73 7.38 11.57
C LEU A 610 10.39 7.40 12.32
N LEU A 611 9.70 6.25 12.40
CA LEU A 611 8.47 6.13 13.18
C LEU A 611 8.72 6.31 14.67
N LYS A 612 9.82 5.75 15.19
CA LYS A 612 10.21 5.91 16.59
C LYS A 612 10.52 7.36 16.93
N ASP A 613 11.23 8.07 16.06
CA ASP A 613 11.49 9.52 16.20
C ASP A 613 10.18 10.34 16.17
N ALA A 614 9.17 9.88 15.42
CA ALA A 614 7.84 10.49 15.38
C ALA A 614 6.96 10.11 16.61
N GLY A 615 7.46 9.25 17.50
CA GLY A 615 6.78 8.82 18.72
C GLY A 615 6.01 7.51 18.62
N VAL A 616 6.23 6.72 17.56
CA VAL A 616 5.59 5.41 17.33
C VAL A 616 6.65 4.31 17.25
N ASP A 617 6.82 3.56 18.34
CA ASP A 617 7.73 2.42 18.38
C ASP A 617 7.00 1.12 18.03
N MET A 618 7.13 0.67 16.78
CA MET A 618 6.47 -0.52 16.25
C MET A 618 7.03 -1.84 16.82
N THR A 619 8.06 -1.78 17.66
CA THR A 619 8.58 -2.94 18.39
C THR A 619 7.86 -3.17 19.71
N THR A 620 6.87 -2.33 20.05
CA THR A 620 6.08 -2.38 21.29
C THR A 620 4.58 -2.47 20.99
N SER A 621 3.79 -2.83 22.00
CA SER A 621 2.32 -2.88 21.87
C SER A 621 1.65 -1.52 21.88
N ALA A 622 2.31 -0.44 22.30
CA ALA A 622 1.67 0.85 22.53
C ALA A 622 0.91 1.42 21.30
N PRO A 623 1.45 1.38 20.06
CA PRO A 623 0.72 1.83 18.88
C PRO A 623 -0.53 0.97 18.59
N PHE A 624 -0.44 -0.33 18.85
CA PHE A 624 -1.57 -1.27 18.69
C PHE A 624 -2.65 -0.99 19.70
N ASP A 625 -2.29 -0.78 20.96
CA ASP A 625 -3.25 -0.44 22.03
C ASP A 625 -4.00 0.87 21.71
N ALA A 626 -3.32 1.84 21.09
CA ALA A 626 -3.96 3.08 20.65
C ALA A 626 -5.01 2.82 19.54
N ALA A 627 -4.70 2.00 18.53
CA ALA A 627 -5.64 1.64 17.46
C ALA A 627 -6.83 0.82 17.99
N ILE A 628 -6.59 -0.09 18.93
CA ILE A 628 -7.64 -0.87 19.58
C ILE A 628 -8.53 -0.01 20.48
N ALA A 629 -7.95 0.95 21.18
CA ALA A 629 -8.71 1.92 21.98
C ALA A 629 -9.62 2.78 21.07
N GLU A 630 -9.14 3.19 19.90
CA GLU A 630 -9.96 3.92 18.92
C GLU A 630 -11.13 3.05 18.42
N MET A 631 -10.88 1.79 18.09
CA MET A 631 -11.94 0.85 17.68
C MET A 631 -13.00 0.68 18.76
N ASN A 632 -12.59 0.52 20.02
CA ASN A 632 -13.52 0.39 21.14
C ASN A 632 -14.34 1.68 21.36
N GLY A 633 -13.69 2.85 21.36
CA GLY A 633 -14.37 4.14 21.50
C GLY A 633 -15.37 4.40 20.37
N THR A 634 -15.04 4.01 19.15
CA THR A 634 -15.95 4.09 17.99
C THR A 634 -17.19 3.21 18.20
N MET A 635 -17.02 1.97 18.68
CA MET A 635 -18.14 1.08 19.01
C MET A 635 -19.00 1.64 20.16
N ASP A 636 -18.38 2.19 21.22
CA ASP A 636 -19.09 2.81 22.34
C ASP A 636 -19.97 3.96 21.87
N GLU A 637 -19.47 4.79 20.94
CA GLU A 637 -20.24 5.88 20.38
C GLU A 637 -21.40 5.40 19.52
N MET A 638 -21.15 4.42 18.65
CA MET A 638 -22.17 3.82 17.80
C MET A 638 -23.30 3.18 18.64
N GLU A 639 -22.95 2.41 19.67
CA GLU A 639 -23.92 1.80 20.60
C GLU A 639 -24.74 2.86 21.34
N ARG A 640 -24.14 3.99 21.75
CA ARG A 640 -24.88 5.13 22.38
C ARG A 640 -25.90 5.76 21.42
N ILE A 641 -25.53 5.93 20.13
CA ILE A 641 -26.47 6.47 19.13
C ILE A 641 -27.64 5.51 18.92
N LEU A 642 -27.34 4.23 18.74
CA LEU A 642 -28.37 3.20 18.54
C LEU A 642 -29.32 3.09 19.73
N ALA A 643 -28.81 3.21 20.96
CA ALA A 643 -29.63 3.22 22.18
C ALA A 643 -30.61 4.41 22.22
N ARG A 644 -30.16 5.63 21.84
CA ARG A 644 -31.06 6.80 21.76
C ARG A 644 -32.17 6.61 20.72
N GLN A 645 -31.89 5.89 19.66
CA GLN A 645 -32.85 5.63 18.57
C GLN A 645 -33.78 4.43 18.84
N GLY A 646 -33.59 3.69 19.95
CA GLY A 646 -34.30 2.46 20.23
C GLY A 646 -34.06 1.36 19.19
N LYS A 647 -32.93 1.41 18.47
CA LYS A 647 -32.59 0.50 17.37
C LYS A 647 -31.84 -0.74 17.84
N PRO A 648 -31.94 -1.88 17.10
CA PRO A 648 -31.07 -3.04 17.33
C PRO A 648 -29.59 -2.64 17.30
N GLY A 649 -28.79 -3.22 18.19
CA GLY A 649 -27.36 -2.90 18.31
C GLY A 649 -27.01 -2.08 19.53
N ALA A 650 -28.00 -1.48 20.22
CA ALA A 650 -27.77 -0.85 21.50
C ALA A 650 -27.22 -1.82 22.54
N ALA A 651 -26.24 -1.38 23.33
CA ALA A 651 -25.80 -2.17 24.48
C ALA A 651 -26.96 -2.40 25.47
N PRO A 652 -27.03 -3.56 26.15
CA PRO A 652 -27.97 -3.74 27.24
C PRO A 652 -27.77 -2.62 28.27
N ALA A 653 -28.86 -1.99 28.71
CA ALA A 653 -28.79 -0.98 29.77
C ALA A 653 -28.09 -1.59 30.99
N ALA A 654 -27.07 -0.90 31.52
CA ALA A 654 -26.46 -1.31 32.78
C ALA A 654 -27.53 -1.47 33.85
N PRO A 655 -27.51 -2.53 34.67
CA PRO A 655 -28.48 -2.63 35.76
C PRO A 655 -28.36 -1.39 36.63
N LYS A 656 -29.48 -0.70 36.86
CA LYS A 656 -29.56 0.40 37.81
C LYS A 656 -29.30 -0.19 39.20
N HIS A 657 -28.15 0.08 39.79
CA HIS A 657 -27.85 -0.16 41.18
C HIS A 657 -28.39 0.99 42.04
#